data_fd33bd3ac1d4a42a0037a2e66841bb94
#
_entry.id   fd33bd3ac1d4a42a0037a2e66841bb94
#
_cell.length_a   1.000
_cell.length_b   1.000
_cell.length_c   1.000
_cell.angle_alpha   90.00
_cell.angle_beta   90.00
_cell.angle_gamma   90.00
#
_symmetry.space_group_name_H-M   'P 1'
#
loop_
_entity.id
_entity.type
_entity.pdbx_description
1 polymer ?
#
loop_
_entity_poly.entity_id
_entity_poly.type
_entity_poly.pdbx_seq_one_letter_code
_entity_poly.pdbx_strand_id
1 'polypeptide(L)'
;MYDQLLSQQHYKESLLDPDRWNIYALDKWGHPVKLTENITLYDLAVDAKELNWTFESDPRFNLPASLRGQPMKPRFIQLITPIVYKHLCEINGMRQVSHEDCVKNIELFSGKPLLPKKPDLFYYGNGSASPEYDTFDFSWYNAQYQQVLSEFTKDKAIALIVERLNEKIQIWIRSQNSLGYFSNQEFLNELSGLNLPYLKVNGNYVSILTSVLTDANRDNARKTVKKLLEKWKVPLPNGFDSIFSPKEWRYIKIISGLNPALAQEVRELKVKHEKELSTLSRKDEKTIRTPVLYSLVLEPYVMRYYPYGDFLSNVLGYVDKEGNGHYGIEEYFDAVLKWEKGTLKWRTTSWFGNIGTDEFEISSATDGNDIYLTIDVGLQKEVERLAKAEVSSLRADWISVMVLDTENGQVKASVNAPTFNPNDYNDAYTLVPLGKEYADLVDNQSYVDIPIYVYSGGAYKQAKWNERALSGQQKFLAKNVVGSQVFVDKNITVPFEPGSIVKAFTVGIGLDADELRFEDKYQDDWSIKIDKYTIKNASKDCSGYHDFLHAFSYSCNVGMVRVVQKLGKAVFYNYLEKLGFWQLTNIELAGEKEGSIPKASLAYMTQFFNNAFGQWVSMTNIQLASAYAALVNGGYYRQPTIIQNIVDKKNPDNIYTQRNNFVKIFKQETTEKLKSAFHYIISTNPGYSKKSNIESAKLGAKSGTSQVAFRGRYRGGEGWTNGTFAGIVTTDNPKYVVLIWIRRPRSNQWWGNTAGPIFKQIAQYILNYDL
;
A
#
# COMPACT_ATOMS: atom_id res chain seq x y z
N MET A 1 -27.76 28.96 -8.99
CA MET A 1 -27.43 28.86 -7.54
C MET A 1 -25.98 28.47 -7.33
N TYR A 2 -25.47 27.47 -8.01
CA TYR A 2 -24.04 27.12 -8.02
C TYR A 2 -23.20 28.28 -8.61
N ASP A 3 -23.64 28.84 -9.72
CA ASP A 3 -22.98 29.99 -10.36
C ASP A 3 -23.08 31.30 -9.56
N GLN A 4 -24.12 31.45 -8.73
CA GLN A 4 -24.23 32.60 -7.82
C GLN A 4 -23.32 32.49 -6.59
N LEU A 5 -23.05 31.27 -6.13
CA LEU A 5 -22.06 31.04 -5.04
C LEU A 5 -20.64 31.24 -5.54
N LEU A 6 -20.34 30.83 -6.77
CA LEU A 6 -19.05 31.08 -7.40
C LEU A 6 -18.82 32.55 -7.72
N SER A 7 -19.86 33.33 -8.03
CA SER A 7 -19.76 34.77 -8.35
C SER A 7 -19.49 35.65 -7.13
N GLN A 8 -19.71 35.19 -5.92
CA GLN A 8 -19.47 35.93 -4.69
C GLN A 8 -18.10 35.68 -4.05
N GLN A 9 -17.39 34.65 -4.49
CA GLN A 9 -16.03 34.38 -4.05
C GLN A 9 -15.05 34.82 -5.13
N HIS A 10 -14.01 35.53 -4.75
CA HIS A 10 -12.94 36.03 -5.63
C HIS A 10 -12.09 34.89 -6.27
N TYR A 11 -12.73 33.85 -6.76
CA TYR A 11 -12.06 32.76 -7.46
C TYR A 11 -11.84 33.16 -8.90
N LYS A 12 -10.60 33.36 -9.26
CA LYS A 12 -10.18 33.65 -10.64
C LYS A 12 -10.04 32.40 -11.50
N GLU A 13 -10.13 31.24 -10.91
CA GLU A 13 -9.86 29.98 -11.59
C GLU A 13 -10.68 28.86 -10.95
N SER A 14 -11.53 28.21 -11.72
CA SER A 14 -12.18 26.97 -11.35
C SER A 14 -11.45 25.82 -12.03
N LEU A 15 -10.97 24.88 -11.24
CA LEU A 15 -10.43 23.64 -11.75
C LEU A 15 -11.60 22.68 -11.97
N LEU A 16 -11.82 22.28 -13.21
CA LEU A 16 -12.66 21.16 -13.54
C LEU A 16 -11.78 19.92 -13.38
N ASP A 17 -11.97 19.18 -12.29
CA ASP A 17 -11.27 17.93 -12.08
C ASP A 17 -12.00 16.81 -12.83
N PRO A 18 -11.45 16.29 -13.95
CA PRO A 18 -12.00 15.13 -14.62
C PRO A 18 -11.69 13.87 -13.83
N ASP A 19 -12.42 12.81 -14.10
CA ASP A 19 -12.22 11.53 -13.43
C ASP A 19 -10.92 10.87 -13.84
N ARG A 20 -10.15 10.34 -12.85
CA ARG A 20 -9.06 9.42 -13.10
C ARG A 20 -9.66 8.10 -13.63
N TRP A 21 -9.12 7.59 -14.73
CA TRP A 21 -9.69 6.43 -15.40
C TRP A 21 -9.48 5.13 -14.62
N ASN A 22 -10.30 4.15 -14.93
CA ASN A 22 -10.47 3.00 -14.08
C ASN A 22 -9.60 1.82 -14.52
N ILE A 23 -9.32 0.95 -13.55
CA ILE A 23 -8.63 -0.30 -13.76
C ILE A 23 -9.66 -1.41 -13.66
N TYR A 24 -9.61 -2.36 -14.60
CA TYR A 24 -10.49 -3.51 -14.68
C TYR A 24 -9.69 -4.80 -14.65
N ALA A 25 -10.28 -5.86 -14.12
CA ALA A 25 -9.87 -7.24 -14.33
C ALA A 25 -11.00 -8.02 -14.99
N LEU A 26 -10.78 -9.26 -15.33
CA LEU A 26 -11.81 -10.09 -15.95
C LEU A 26 -12.30 -11.17 -14.98
N ASP A 27 -13.60 -11.48 -15.06
CA ASP A 27 -14.13 -12.69 -14.47
C ASP A 27 -13.85 -13.91 -15.39
N LYS A 28 -14.20 -15.11 -14.95
CA LYS A 28 -13.98 -16.34 -15.72
C LYS A 28 -14.71 -16.39 -17.07
N TRP A 29 -15.74 -15.56 -17.29
CA TRP A 29 -16.46 -15.45 -18.54
C TRP A 29 -15.95 -14.32 -19.43
N GLY A 30 -14.89 -13.61 -18.98
CA GLY A 30 -14.33 -12.48 -19.71
C GLY A 30 -15.08 -11.16 -19.50
N HIS A 31 -15.98 -11.08 -18.52
CA HIS A 31 -16.67 -9.82 -18.22
C HIS A 31 -15.76 -8.90 -17.39
N PRO A 32 -15.76 -7.59 -17.70
CA PRO A 32 -14.92 -6.64 -16.98
C PRO A 32 -15.46 -6.36 -15.58
N VAL A 33 -14.61 -6.52 -14.60
CA VAL A 33 -14.82 -6.18 -13.18
C VAL A 33 -14.07 -4.90 -12.88
N LYS A 34 -14.78 -3.85 -12.48
CA LYS A 34 -14.22 -2.54 -12.18
C LYS A 34 -13.51 -2.56 -10.83
N LEU A 35 -12.16 -2.45 -10.81
CA LEU A 35 -11.34 -2.55 -9.61
C LEU A 35 -11.14 -1.21 -8.89
N THR A 36 -11.32 -0.11 -9.59
CA THR A 36 -11.13 1.24 -9.04
C THR A 36 -12.26 2.17 -9.43
N GLU A 37 -12.52 3.14 -8.60
CA GLU A 37 -13.56 4.15 -8.81
C GLU A 37 -13.07 5.51 -8.30
N ASN A 38 -13.67 6.59 -8.85
CA ASN A 38 -13.45 7.93 -8.34
C ASN A 38 -14.68 8.36 -7.56
N ILE A 39 -14.47 8.85 -6.36
CA ILE A 39 -15.51 9.39 -5.51
C ILE A 39 -15.21 10.84 -5.20
N THR A 40 -16.24 11.69 -5.26
CA THR A 40 -16.13 13.10 -4.92
C THR A 40 -16.30 13.26 -3.41
N LEU A 41 -15.31 13.85 -2.80
CA LEU A 41 -15.32 14.24 -1.39
C LEU A 41 -15.15 15.74 -1.26
N TYR A 42 -15.30 16.26 -0.06
CA TYR A 42 -15.20 17.68 0.22
C TYR A 42 -14.25 17.94 1.37
N ASP A 43 -13.41 18.94 1.20
CA ASP A 43 -12.69 19.56 2.29
C ASP A 43 -13.54 20.69 2.88
N LEU A 44 -13.71 20.70 4.20
CA LEU A 44 -14.36 21.77 4.94
C LEU A 44 -13.29 22.64 5.60
N ALA A 45 -13.31 23.91 5.29
CA ALA A 45 -12.35 24.86 5.83
C ALA A 45 -13.03 26.16 6.27
N VAL A 46 -12.30 26.95 7.06
CA VAL A 46 -12.67 28.31 7.42
C VAL A 46 -11.75 29.28 6.68
N ASP A 47 -12.35 30.20 5.93
CA ASP A 47 -11.60 31.35 5.39
C ASP A 47 -11.40 32.40 6.49
N ALA A 48 -10.17 32.43 7.01
CA ALA A 48 -9.82 33.35 8.08
C ALA A 48 -9.63 34.81 7.61
N LYS A 49 -9.62 35.04 6.30
CA LYS A 49 -9.45 36.41 5.74
C LYS A 49 -10.67 37.29 5.96
N GLU A 50 -11.86 36.69 5.89
CA GLU A 50 -13.11 37.39 6.08
C GLU A 50 -13.45 37.62 7.56
N LEU A 51 -12.64 37.07 8.45
CA LEU A 51 -12.83 37.09 9.89
C LEU A 51 -12.25 38.35 10.56
N ASN A 52 -11.81 39.31 9.80
CA ASN A 52 -11.27 40.59 10.30
C ASN A 52 -12.34 41.58 10.80
N TRP A 53 -13.52 41.08 11.21
CA TRP A 53 -14.53 42.00 11.74
C TRP A 53 -14.57 42.05 13.23
N THR A 54 -15.12 43.16 13.65
CA THR A 54 -15.32 43.55 14.99
C THR A 54 -16.48 42.76 15.61
N PHE A 55 -16.18 41.63 16.21
CA PHE A 55 -17.09 40.95 17.14
C PHE A 55 -17.50 41.86 18.32
N GLU A 56 -16.80 42.95 18.50
CA GLU A 56 -17.00 43.91 19.61
C GLU A 56 -18.37 44.59 19.58
N SER A 57 -19.04 44.60 18.44
CA SER A 57 -20.32 45.29 18.25
C SER A 57 -21.55 44.38 18.23
N ASP A 58 -21.41 43.07 18.35
CA ASP A 58 -22.56 42.18 18.35
C ASP A 58 -22.95 41.77 19.78
N PRO A 59 -24.10 42.23 20.33
CA PRO A 59 -24.53 41.94 21.67
C PRO A 59 -24.82 40.44 21.92
N ARG A 60 -24.93 39.62 20.88
CA ARG A 60 -25.11 38.16 21.00
C ARG A 60 -23.80 37.47 21.41
N PHE A 61 -22.69 38.10 21.21
CA PHE A 61 -21.36 37.63 21.60
C PHE A 61 -20.91 38.33 22.87
N ASN A 62 -21.39 37.84 24.00
CA ASN A 62 -21.02 38.40 25.31
C ASN A 62 -19.54 38.05 25.59
N LEU A 63 -18.65 38.87 25.09
CA LEU A 63 -17.20 38.72 25.24
C LEU A 63 -16.81 39.00 26.69
N PRO A 64 -16.11 38.08 27.37
CA PRO A 64 -15.48 38.37 28.64
C PRO A 64 -14.62 39.62 28.57
N ALA A 65 -14.64 40.48 29.56
CA ALA A 65 -13.89 41.76 29.59
C ALA A 65 -12.39 41.59 29.30
N SER A 66 -11.81 40.42 29.64
CA SER A 66 -10.42 40.05 29.35
C SER A 66 -10.10 39.89 27.86
N LEU A 67 -11.13 39.82 27.04
CA LEU A 67 -11.00 39.60 25.59
C LEU A 67 -11.26 40.88 24.78
N ARG A 68 -11.72 41.98 25.39
CA ARG A 68 -11.95 43.25 24.71
C ARG A 68 -10.63 43.94 24.43
N GLY A 69 -10.47 44.46 23.23
CA GLY A 69 -9.32 45.34 22.85
C GLY A 69 -8.02 44.60 22.48
N GLN A 70 -8.00 43.28 22.28
CA GLN A 70 -6.78 42.58 21.85
C GLN A 70 -6.84 42.17 20.36
N PRO A 71 -5.72 41.90 19.65
CA PRO A 71 -5.73 41.51 18.23
C PRO A 71 -6.46 40.17 18.00
N MET A 72 -7.30 40.14 16.99
CA MET A 72 -8.47 39.25 16.84
C MET A 72 -8.20 37.79 16.46
N LYS A 73 -7.06 37.44 15.94
CA LYS A 73 -6.84 36.15 15.24
C LYS A 73 -6.86 34.89 16.13
N PRO A 74 -6.19 34.83 17.27
CA PRO A 74 -6.30 33.69 18.20
C PRO A 74 -7.65 33.64 18.95
N ARG A 75 -8.30 34.78 19.13
CA ARG A 75 -9.57 34.94 19.83
C ARG A 75 -10.75 34.44 19.03
N PHE A 76 -10.74 34.70 17.75
CA PHE A 76 -11.83 34.32 16.87
C PHE A 76 -12.08 32.83 16.96
N ILE A 77 -11.04 32.02 16.94
CA ILE A 77 -11.14 30.57 16.96
C ILE A 77 -11.67 30.06 18.30
N GLN A 78 -11.24 30.64 19.41
CA GLN A 78 -11.80 30.31 20.75
C GLN A 78 -13.27 30.71 20.90
N LEU A 79 -13.71 31.73 20.16
CA LEU A 79 -15.07 32.25 20.21
C LEU A 79 -16.00 31.55 19.20
N ILE A 80 -15.49 31.19 18.03
CA ILE A 80 -16.32 30.59 16.98
C ILE A 80 -16.82 29.20 17.40
N THR A 81 -16.02 28.44 18.14
CA THR A 81 -16.38 27.10 18.55
C THR A 81 -17.66 27.03 19.38
N PRO A 82 -17.83 27.80 20.47
CA PRO A 82 -19.07 27.85 21.21
C PRO A 82 -20.23 28.43 20.41
N ILE A 83 -19.98 29.35 19.49
CA ILE A 83 -20.99 30.01 18.66
C ILE A 83 -21.47 29.09 17.56
N VAL A 84 -20.56 28.46 16.83
CA VAL A 84 -20.90 27.45 15.83
C VAL A 84 -21.67 26.32 16.51
N TYR A 85 -21.19 25.82 17.66
CA TYR A 85 -21.88 24.82 18.45
C TYR A 85 -23.29 25.26 18.85
N LYS A 86 -23.45 26.43 19.50
CA LYS A 86 -24.75 26.95 19.93
C LYS A 86 -25.72 27.11 18.77
N HIS A 87 -25.25 27.68 17.66
CA HIS A 87 -26.09 27.89 16.47
C HIS A 87 -26.49 26.59 15.78
N LEU A 88 -25.55 25.68 15.65
CA LEU A 88 -25.79 24.40 15.03
C LEU A 88 -26.75 23.52 15.87
N CYS A 89 -26.66 23.58 17.20
CA CYS A 89 -27.60 22.91 18.10
C CYS A 89 -28.97 23.59 18.11
N GLU A 90 -29.04 24.94 18.08
CA GLU A 90 -30.30 25.70 18.07
C GLU A 90 -31.09 25.52 16.77
N ILE A 91 -30.41 25.47 15.62
CA ILE A 91 -31.03 25.27 14.31
C ILE A 91 -31.72 23.91 14.18
N ASN A 92 -31.19 22.88 14.87
CA ASN A 92 -31.75 21.52 14.80
C ASN A 92 -32.77 21.21 15.93
N GLY A 93 -33.24 22.20 16.65
CA GLY A 93 -34.17 21.97 17.75
C GLY A 93 -33.57 21.34 18.99
N MET A 94 -32.27 21.21 19.06
CA MET A 94 -31.52 20.62 20.17
C MET A 94 -31.18 21.62 21.26
N ARG A 95 -32.13 22.50 21.60
CA ARG A 95 -31.93 23.53 22.62
C ARG A 95 -31.61 23.00 24.02
N GLN A 96 -31.70 21.69 24.23
CA GLN A 96 -31.52 21.05 25.54
C GLN A 96 -30.42 19.98 25.56
N VAL A 97 -29.65 19.78 24.48
CA VAL A 97 -28.59 18.77 24.41
C VAL A 97 -27.27 19.34 24.91
N SER A 98 -26.65 18.67 25.85
CA SER A 98 -25.35 19.09 26.39
C SER A 98 -24.23 18.91 25.37
N HIS A 99 -23.14 19.65 25.54
CA HIS A 99 -21.93 19.49 24.72
C HIS A 99 -21.42 18.03 24.74
N GLU A 100 -21.50 17.36 25.88
CA GLU A 100 -21.09 15.96 26.05
C GLU A 100 -21.96 14.99 25.26
N ASP A 101 -23.24 15.24 25.10
CA ASP A 101 -24.14 14.37 24.34
C ASP A 101 -23.96 14.57 22.82
N CYS A 102 -23.63 15.76 22.37
CA CYS A 102 -23.22 16.01 21.01
C CYS A 102 -21.88 15.31 20.71
N VAL A 103 -20.92 15.32 21.63
CA VAL A 103 -19.60 14.66 21.48
C VAL A 103 -19.72 13.13 21.48
N LYS A 104 -20.57 12.56 22.35
CA LYS A 104 -20.79 11.09 22.37
C LYS A 104 -21.34 10.54 21.07
N ASN A 105 -22.13 11.30 20.34
CA ASN A 105 -22.61 10.89 19.02
C ASN A 105 -21.50 10.87 17.97
N ILE A 106 -20.36 11.50 18.21
CA ILE A 106 -19.18 11.55 17.32
C ILE A 106 -18.32 10.30 17.47
N GLU A 107 -18.27 9.66 18.62
CA GLU A 107 -17.53 8.40 18.79
C GLU A 107 -17.97 7.31 17.81
N LEU A 108 -19.20 7.40 17.30
CA LEU A 108 -19.71 6.55 16.23
C LEU A 108 -18.99 6.77 14.88
N PHE A 109 -18.34 7.92 14.67
CA PHE A 109 -17.70 8.31 13.41
C PHE A 109 -16.19 8.40 13.50
N SER A 110 -15.64 8.61 14.70
CA SER A 110 -14.20 8.65 14.89
C SER A 110 -13.61 7.26 14.77
N GLY A 111 -12.93 6.98 13.66
CA GLY A 111 -12.13 5.79 13.45
C GLY A 111 -12.82 4.58 12.83
N LYS A 112 -14.08 4.67 12.41
CA LYS A 112 -14.67 3.65 11.53
C LYS A 112 -14.63 4.13 10.10
N PRO A 113 -14.13 3.32 9.16
CA PRO A 113 -14.30 3.65 7.75
C PRO A 113 -15.80 3.78 7.48
N LEU A 114 -16.19 4.78 6.70
CA LEU A 114 -17.56 4.97 6.20
C LEU A 114 -18.03 3.79 5.35
N LEU A 115 -17.15 2.85 5.10
CA LEU A 115 -17.35 1.68 4.29
C LEU A 115 -17.62 0.48 5.19
N PRO A 116 -18.52 -0.43 4.80
CA PRO A 116 -18.79 -1.64 5.55
C PRO A 116 -17.49 -2.41 5.79
N LYS A 117 -17.30 -2.86 7.03
CA LYS A 117 -16.22 -3.80 7.37
C LYS A 117 -16.39 -5.03 6.52
N LYS A 118 -15.44 -5.33 5.65
CA LYS A 118 -15.42 -6.48 4.75
C LYS A 118 -16.77 -6.69 4.10
N PRO A 119 -16.88 -6.45 2.89
CA PRO A 119 -17.90 -7.13 2.15
C PRO A 119 -17.54 -8.62 2.14
N ASP A 120 -18.44 -9.44 2.62
CA ASP A 120 -18.58 -10.79 2.07
C ASP A 120 -19.12 -10.61 0.66
N LEU A 121 -18.50 -9.75 -0.07
CA LEU A 121 -18.97 -8.92 -1.15
C LEU A 121 -19.03 -9.62 -2.44
N PHE A 122 -18.46 -10.71 -2.47
CA PHE A 122 -18.09 -11.31 -3.71
C PHE A 122 -19.10 -12.35 -4.18
N TYR A 123 -20.27 -12.45 -3.54
CA TYR A 123 -21.17 -13.60 -3.72
C TYR A 123 -22.61 -13.29 -4.05
N TYR A 124 -22.89 -12.13 -4.62
CA TYR A 124 -24.30 -11.84 -4.95
C TYR A 124 -24.51 -11.68 -6.43
N GLY A 125 -24.68 -12.81 -7.06
CA GLY A 125 -25.55 -12.92 -8.21
C GLY A 125 -27.00 -12.87 -7.75
N ASN A 126 -27.87 -12.19 -8.48
CA ASN A 126 -29.30 -12.12 -8.25
C ASN A 126 -29.96 -13.50 -8.35
N GLY A 127 -29.85 -14.35 -7.33
CA GLY A 127 -30.71 -15.50 -7.12
C GLY A 127 -30.87 -16.54 -8.24
N SER A 128 -30.03 -16.53 -9.27
CA SER A 128 -29.98 -17.56 -10.29
C SER A 128 -28.94 -18.62 -9.92
N ALA A 129 -29.20 -19.83 -10.32
CA ALA A 129 -28.56 -21.05 -9.82
C ALA A 129 -27.09 -21.30 -10.20
N SER A 130 -26.33 -20.28 -10.48
CA SER A 130 -24.89 -20.35 -10.68
C SER A 130 -24.22 -19.27 -9.83
N PRO A 131 -23.87 -19.60 -8.60
CA PRO A 131 -23.72 -18.58 -7.57
C PRO A 131 -22.35 -17.93 -7.47
N GLU A 132 -21.33 -18.37 -8.17
CA GLU A 132 -20.01 -18.15 -7.58
C GLU A 132 -19.20 -17.06 -8.24
N TYR A 133 -19.63 -16.58 -9.41
CA TYR A 133 -18.78 -15.69 -10.21
C TYR A 133 -19.56 -14.69 -11.08
N ASP A 134 -20.83 -14.53 -10.79
CA ASP A 134 -21.57 -13.47 -11.43
C ASP A 134 -20.91 -12.14 -11.15
N THR A 135 -20.87 -11.36 -12.19
CA THR A 135 -20.40 -9.98 -12.23
C THR A 135 -20.50 -9.33 -10.87
N PHE A 136 -19.41 -8.76 -10.39
CA PHE A 136 -19.40 -8.00 -9.15
C PHE A 136 -20.52 -6.99 -9.23
N ASP A 137 -21.58 -7.21 -8.46
CA ASP A 137 -22.73 -6.31 -8.45
C ASP A 137 -22.38 -5.06 -7.65
N PHE A 138 -21.89 -4.07 -8.38
CA PHE A 138 -21.57 -2.76 -7.85
C PHE A 138 -22.81 -2.04 -7.31
N SER A 139 -23.99 -2.40 -7.80
CA SER A 139 -25.26 -1.80 -7.36
C SER A 139 -25.56 -2.10 -5.89
N TRP A 140 -25.22 -3.32 -5.41
CA TRP A 140 -25.38 -3.68 -4.00
C TRP A 140 -24.41 -2.87 -3.11
N TYR A 141 -23.15 -2.73 -3.54
CA TYR A 141 -22.19 -1.93 -2.83
C TYR A 141 -22.61 -0.47 -2.72
N ASN A 142 -23.08 0.08 -3.82
CA ASN A 142 -23.59 1.44 -3.87
C ASN A 142 -24.83 1.62 -2.98
N ALA A 143 -25.72 0.63 -2.91
CA ALA A 143 -26.85 0.62 -2.00
C ALA A 143 -26.42 0.58 -0.54
N GLN A 144 -25.44 -0.24 -0.18
CA GLN A 144 -24.86 -0.30 1.17
C GLN A 144 -24.17 1.02 1.54
N TYR A 145 -23.44 1.59 0.61
CA TYR A 145 -22.80 2.90 0.80
C TYR A 145 -23.84 3.99 1.01
N GLN A 146 -24.92 4.03 0.22
CA GLN A 146 -26.03 4.96 0.41
C GLN A 146 -26.78 4.73 1.71
N GLN A 147 -26.96 3.48 2.15
CA GLN A 147 -27.54 3.17 3.45
C GLN A 147 -26.67 3.71 4.59
N VAL A 148 -25.37 3.48 4.56
CA VAL A 148 -24.43 4.05 5.54
C VAL A 148 -24.50 5.57 5.53
N LEU A 149 -24.58 6.20 4.35
CA LEU A 149 -24.75 7.65 4.24
C LEU A 149 -26.07 8.14 4.86
N SER A 150 -27.17 7.39 4.68
CA SER A 150 -28.49 7.75 5.21
C SER A 150 -28.57 7.68 6.77
N GLU A 151 -27.67 6.93 7.40
CA GLU A 151 -27.58 6.87 8.86
C GLU A 151 -26.92 8.11 9.47
N PHE A 152 -26.34 8.98 8.66
CA PHE A 152 -25.77 10.24 9.08
C PHE A 152 -26.86 11.29 9.25
N THR A 153 -27.24 11.56 10.49
CA THR A 153 -28.16 12.64 10.81
C THR A 153 -27.45 14.00 10.84
N LYS A 154 -28.21 15.08 10.63
CA LYS A 154 -27.74 16.48 10.77
C LYS A 154 -26.93 16.71 12.03
N ASP A 155 -27.40 16.18 13.13
CA ASP A 155 -26.82 16.35 14.47
C ASP A 155 -25.41 15.78 14.56
N LYS A 156 -25.20 14.63 13.93
CA LYS A 156 -23.89 13.95 13.88
C LYS A 156 -22.88 14.72 13.03
N ALA A 157 -23.33 15.30 11.91
CA ALA A 157 -22.48 16.15 11.08
C ALA A 157 -21.98 17.40 11.83
N ILE A 158 -22.89 18.03 12.55
CA ILE A 158 -22.63 19.22 13.34
C ILE A 158 -21.62 18.91 14.45
N ALA A 159 -21.86 17.85 15.20
CA ALA A 159 -21.00 17.43 16.28
C ALA A 159 -19.58 17.12 15.77
N LEU A 160 -19.44 16.43 14.65
CA LEU A 160 -18.15 16.15 14.02
C LEU A 160 -17.40 17.43 13.62
N ILE A 161 -18.09 18.39 13.02
CA ILE A 161 -17.50 19.68 12.64
C ILE A 161 -16.97 20.42 13.87
N VAL A 162 -17.74 20.48 14.93
CA VAL A 162 -17.36 21.17 16.17
C VAL A 162 -16.17 20.50 16.83
N GLU A 163 -16.16 19.17 16.93
CA GLU A 163 -15.02 18.44 17.50
C GLU A 163 -13.75 18.66 16.70
N ARG A 164 -13.81 18.47 15.38
CA ARG A 164 -12.64 18.65 14.51
C ARG A 164 -12.15 20.09 14.49
N LEU A 165 -13.07 21.06 14.58
CA LEU A 165 -12.70 22.45 14.71
C LEU A 165 -11.96 22.68 16.04
N ASN A 166 -12.47 22.17 17.15
CA ASN A 166 -11.80 22.27 18.45
C ASN A 166 -10.42 21.62 18.44
N GLU A 167 -10.30 20.41 17.90
CA GLU A 167 -9.03 19.68 17.77
C GLU A 167 -8.01 20.51 16.97
N LYS A 168 -8.41 21.02 15.81
CA LYS A 168 -7.53 21.84 14.95
C LYS A 168 -7.12 23.14 15.62
N ILE A 169 -8.04 23.76 16.35
CA ILE A 169 -7.76 24.95 17.16
C ILE A 169 -6.73 24.65 18.25
N GLN A 170 -6.86 23.56 18.96
CA GLN A 170 -5.91 23.19 20.01
C GLN A 170 -4.53 22.87 19.41
N ILE A 171 -4.47 22.19 18.29
CA ILE A 171 -3.22 21.95 17.55
C ILE A 171 -2.62 23.27 17.11
N TRP A 172 -3.42 24.19 16.57
CA TRP A 172 -2.99 25.51 16.15
C TRP A 172 -2.43 26.35 17.30
N ILE A 173 -3.16 26.43 18.43
CA ILE A 173 -2.70 27.15 19.63
C ILE A 173 -1.37 26.59 20.14
N ARG A 174 -1.16 25.27 20.04
CA ARG A 174 0.08 24.62 20.48
C ARG A 174 1.24 24.77 19.50
N SER A 175 0.97 24.85 18.21
CA SER A 175 2.02 24.79 17.16
C SER A 175 2.51 26.15 16.69
N GLN A 176 1.75 27.21 16.86
CA GLN A 176 2.04 28.49 16.21
C GLN A 176 3.27 29.21 16.69
N ASN A 177 3.56 29.12 17.95
CA ASN A 177 4.63 29.88 18.59
C ASN A 177 5.54 28.97 19.38
N SER A 178 5.74 27.73 18.90
CA SER A 178 6.66 26.80 19.52
C SER A 178 8.09 27.32 19.40
N LEU A 179 8.73 27.55 20.52
CA LEU A 179 10.17 27.81 20.58
C LEU A 179 10.96 26.50 20.37
N GLY A 180 10.39 25.37 20.75
CA GLY A 180 10.95 24.06 20.54
C GLY A 180 10.71 23.07 21.67
N TYR A 181 11.29 21.88 21.50
CA TYR A 181 11.35 20.82 22.52
C TYR A 181 12.76 20.79 23.12
N PHE A 182 12.86 20.84 24.43
CA PHE A 182 14.13 20.87 25.16
C PHE A 182 14.19 19.74 26.19
N SER A 183 15.24 18.98 26.19
CA SER A 183 15.47 17.87 27.14
C SER A 183 16.22 18.27 28.41
N ASN A 184 16.82 19.48 28.44
CA ASN A 184 17.56 19.97 29.59
C ASN A 184 16.61 20.52 30.66
N GLN A 185 16.48 19.82 31.77
CA GLN A 185 15.55 20.17 32.83
C GLN A 185 15.96 21.44 33.59
N GLU A 186 17.26 21.73 33.73
CA GLU A 186 17.75 22.94 34.39
C GLU A 186 17.42 24.18 33.56
N PHE A 187 17.55 24.09 32.25
CA PHE A 187 17.12 25.14 31.31
C PHE A 187 15.60 25.39 31.40
N LEU A 188 14.81 24.33 31.42
CA LEU A 188 13.35 24.45 31.54
C LEU A 188 12.92 25.05 32.88
N ASN A 189 13.60 24.69 33.96
CA ASN A 189 13.34 25.25 35.28
C ASN A 189 13.71 26.74 35.33
N GLU A 190 14.82 27.16 34.74
CA GLU A 190 15.16 28.56 34.64
C GLU A 190 14.12 29.33 33.81
N LEU A 191 13.72 28.81 32.65
CA LEU A 191 12.68 29.45 31.81
C LEU A 191 11.36 29.61 32.58
N SER A 192 10.94 28.60 33.32
CA SER A 192 9.73 28.63 34.13
C SER A 192 9.84 29.63 35.26
N GLY A 193 11.01 29.72 35.90
CA GLY A 193 11.28 30.64 37.03
C GLY A 193 11.28 32.13 36.66
N LEU A 194 11.48 32.45 35.39
CA LEU A 194 11.50 33.84 34.92
C LEU A 194 10.13 34.52 34.88
N ASN A 195 9.04 33.75 35.04
CA ASN A 195 7.65 34.23 35.06
C ASN A 195 7.32 35.25 33.94
N LEU A 196 7.87 35.04 32.77
CA LEU A 196 7.62 35.90 31.61
C LEU A 196 6.22 35.62 31.03
N PRO A 197 5.32 36.63 30.98
CA PRO A 197 3.92 36.40 30.59
C PRO A 197 3.75 35.89 29.17
N TYR A 198 4.75 36.09 28.32
CA TYR A 198 4.78 35.62 26.94
C TYR A 198 5.48 34.26 26.74
N LEU A 199 6.06 33.67 27.79
CA LEU A 199 6.77 32.40 27.72
C LEU A 199 5.97 31.34 28.48
N LYS A 200 5.61 30.25 27.79
CA LYS A 200 4.90 29.14 28.40
C LYS A 200 5.72 27.86 28.27
N VAL A 201 6.02 27.25 29.42
CA VAL A 201 6.70 25.97 29.51
C VAL A 201 5.67 24.91 29.89
N ASN A 202 5.50 23.90 29.02
CA ASN A 202 4.61 22.76 29.23
C ASN A 202 5.43 21.46 29.11
N GLY A 203 5.84 20.91 30.25
CA GLY A 203 6.81 19.80 30.25
C GLY A 203 8.07 20.21 29.49
N ASN A 204 8.45 19.45 28.49
CA ASN A 204 9.64 19.71 27.68
C ASN A 204 9.38 20.66 26.49
N TYR A 205 8.16 21.15 26.31
CA TYR A 205 7.79 22.09 25.24
C TYR A 205 7.76 23.52 25.74
N VAL A 206 8.41 24.40 24.99
CA VAL A 206 8.41 25.85 25.26
C VAL A 206 7.74 26.57 24.10
N SER A 207 6.82 27.47 24.42
CA SER A 207 6.07 28.27 23.44
C SER A 207 6.03 29.74 23.82
N ILE A 208 5.92 30.62 22.80
CA ILE A 208 5.75 32.06 22.94
C ILE A 208 4.28 32.39 22.74
N LEU A 209 3.67 33.05 23.75
CA LEU A 209 2.29 33.54 23.67
C LEU A 209 2.30 34.91 23.01
N THR A 210 2.07 34.94 21.70
CA THR A 210 2.06 36.22 20.96
C THR A 210 0.86 37.10 21.28
N SER A 211 -0.19 36.54 21.89
CA SER A 211 -1.37 37.30 22.32
C SER A 211 -1.11 38.33 23.40
N VAL A 212 -0.02 38.20 24.14
CA VAL A 212 0.40 39.15 25.17
C VAL A 212 1.53 40.07 24.71
N LEU A 213 2.00 39.88 23.47
CA LEU A 213 3.04 40.70 22.85
C LEU A 213 2.42 41.88 22.09
N THR A 214 2.79 43.08 22.47
CA THR A 214 2.49 44.31 21.73
C THR A 214 3.69 44.69 20.86
N ASP A 215 3.53 45.58 19.91
CA ASP A 215 4.65 46.06 19.09
C ASP A 215 5.75 46.70 19.93
N ALA A 216 5.38 47.35 21.05
CA ALA A 216 6.31 47.97 21.97
C ALA A 216 7.19 46.99 22.77
N ASN A 217 6.67 45.78 23.10
CA ASN A 217 7.41 44.83 23.93
C ASN A 217 7.96 43.62 23.16
N ARG A 218 7.56 43.42 21.90
CA ARG A 218 7.93 42.27 21.06
C ARG A 218 9.43 42.15 20.87
N ASP A 219 10.09 43.25 20.54
CA ASP A 219 11.54 43.29 20.33
C ASP A 219 12.32 42.98 21.59
N ASN A 220 11.85 43.46 22.74
CA ASN A 220 12.47 43.13 24.02
C ASN A 220 12.29 41.66 24.40
N ALA A 221 11.10 41.11 24.18
CA ALA A 221 10.83 39.70 24.39
C ALA A 221 11.75 38.82 23.53
N ARG A 222 11.89 39.16 22.24
CA ARG A 222 12.80 38.47 21.31
C ARG A 222 14.24 38.49 21.78
N LYS A 223 14.75 39.65 22.16
CA LYS A 223 16.12 39.82 22.66
C LYS A 223 16.35 39.05 23.96
N THR A 224 15.38 39.04 24.85
CA THR A 224 15.43 38.28 26.12
C THR A 224 15.54 36.81 25.90
N VAL A 225 14.65 36.23 25.07
CA VAL A 225 14.67 34.79 24.76
C VAL A 225 15.94 34.41 24.01
N LYS A 226 16.41 35.25 23.08
CA LYS A 226 17.66 35.01 22.36
C LYS A 226 18.85 34.90 23.31
N LYS A 227 18.98 35.84 24.25
CA LYS A 227 20.07 35.83 25.27
C LYS A 227 20.02 34.58 26.16
N LEU A 228 18.83 34.08 26.49
CA LEU A 228 18.65 32.84 27.27
C LEU A 228 19.11 31.63 26.48
N LEU A 229 18.73 31.53 25.21
CA LEU A 229 19.18 30.45 24.34
C LEU A 229 20.70 30.45 24.15
N GLU A 230 21.30 31.62 23.95
CA GLU A 230 22.77 31.81 23.83
C GLU A 230 23.49 31.45 25.13
N LYS A 231 22.96 31.86 26.30
CA LYS A 231 23.52 31.48 27.60
C LYS A 231 23.64 29.97 27.78
N TRP A 232 22.62 29.25 27.33
CA TRP A 232 22.56 27.79 27.44
C TRP A 232 23.14 27.06 26.21
N LYS A 233 23.77 27.79 25.27
CA LYS A 233 24.33 27.25 24.03
C LYS A 233 23.29 26.42 23.21
N VAL A 234 22.04 26.85 23.27
CA VAL A 234 20.95 26.23 22.49
C VAL A 234 20.92 26.91 21.12
N PRO A 235 20.97 26.19 20.02
CA PRO A 235 20.88 26.79 18.69
C PRO A 235 19.52 27.45 18.49
N LEU A 236 19.53 28.63 17.82
CA LEU A 236 18.30 29.33 17.49
C LEU A 236 17.46 28.45 16.52
N PRO A 237 16.16 28.28 16.79
CA PRO A 237 15.26 27.59 15.85
C PRO A 237 15.20 28.32 14.52
N ASN A 238 14.96 27.57 13.44
CA ASN A 238 14.72 28.15 12.12
C ASN A 238 13.52 29.10 12.17
N GLY A 239 13.68 30.33 11.65
CA GLY A 239 12.64 31.34 11.69
C GLY A 239 12.40 31.93 13.09
N PHE A 240 13.40 31.95 13.98
CA PHE A 240 13.31 32.47 15.34
C PHE A 240 12.59 33.80 15.44
N ASP A 241 12.89 34.75 14.57
CA ASP A 241 12.26 36.06 14.61
C ASP A 241 10.76 36.06 14.33
N SER A 242 10.31 35.13 13.50
CA SER A 242 8.90 34.97 13.16
C SER A 242 8.06 34.32 14.29
N ILE A 243 8.70 33.64 15.26
CA ILE A 243 8.02 33.05 16.42
C ILE A 243 7.36 34.12 17.31
N PHE A 244 7.88 35.34 17.31
CA PHE A 244 7.36 36.47 18.10
C PHE A 244 6.28 37.28 17.36
N SER A 245 6.06 37.01 16.08
CA SER A 245 5.04 37.68 15.28
C SER A 245 3.76 36.87 15.22
N PRO A 246 2.58 37.49 15.31
CA PRO A 246 1.33 36.75 15.10
C PRO A 246 1.30 36.24 13.66
N LYS A 247 1.10 34.94 13.52
CA LYS A 247 0.92 34.33 12.19
C LYS A 247 -0.46 34.65 11.66
N GLU A 248 -0.50 35.20 10.45
CA GLU A 248 -1.76 35.37 9.73
C GLU A 248 -2.17 34.07 9.05
N TRP A 249 -3.19 33.41 9.59
CA TRP A 249 -3.83 32.30 8.92
C TRP A 249 -4.92 32.85 8.02
N ARG A 250 -4.82 32.55 6.73
CA ARG A 250 -5.84 32.93 5.76
C ARG A 250 -6.86 31.82 5.51
N TYR A 251 -6.50 30.59 5.87
CA TYR A 251 -7.27 29.39 5.58
C TYR A 251 -6.97 28.30 6.61
N ILE A 252 -7.99 27.72 7.22
CA ILE A 252 -7.86 26.64 8.21
C ILE A 252 -8.72 25.46 7.76
N LYS A 253 -8.07 24.38 7.33
CA LYS A 253 -8.76 23.13 6.97
C LYS A 253 -9.26 22.46 8.24
N ILE A 254 -10.58 22.30 8.37
CA ILE A 254 -11.25 21.70 9.51
C ILE A 254 -11.31 20.19 9.33
N ILE A 255 -11.84 19.72 8.22
CA ILE A 255 -12.06 18.32 7.87
C ILE A 255 -11.65 18.09 6.42
N SER A 256 -11.05 16.93 6.18
CA SER A 256 -10.78 16.39 4.83
C SER A 256 -11.58 15.10 4.67
N GLY A 257 -12.16 14.91 3.50
CA GLY A 257 -12.89 13.68 3.20
C GLY A 257 -14.35 13.66 3.68
N LEU A 258 -14.99 14.82 3.71
CA LEU A 258 -16.41 14.92 4.00
C LEU A 258 -17.21 14.31 2.85
N ASN A 259 -18.09 13.35 3.16
CA ASN A 259 -18.91 12.72 2.12
C ASN A 259 -19.96 13.69 1.53
N PRO A 260 -20.49 13.41 0.34
CA PRO A 260 -21.45 14.30 -0.34
C PRO A 260 -22.70 14.62 0.49
N ALA A 261 -23.22 13.66 1.27
CA ALA A 261 -24.42 13.89 2.07
C ALA A 261 -24.14 14.89 3.22
N LEU A 262 -23.04 14.69 3.96
CA LEU A 262 -22.62 15.65 4.98
C LEU A 262 -22.28 17.02 4.41
N ALA A 263 -21.64 17.06 3.24
CA ALA A 263 -21.36 18.32 2.55
C ALA A 263 -22.64 19.07 2.19
N GLN A 264 -23.66 18.35 1.73
CA GLN A 264 -24.96 18.92 1.42
C GLN A 264 -25.65 19.48 2.67
N GLU A 265 -25.59 18.76 3.79
CA GLU A 265 -26.13 19.24 5.07
C GLU A 265 -25.43 20.52 5.55
N VAL A 266 -24.11 20.60 5.41
CA VAL A 266 -23.36 21.83 5.74
C VAL A 266 -23.80 22.99 4.84
N ARG A 267 -24.06 22.76 3.54
CA ARG A 267 -24.58 23.78 2.63
C ARG A 267 -25.96 24.27 3.07
N GLU A 268 -26.87 23.34 3.40
CA GLU A 268 -28.22 23.67 3.83
C GLU A 268 -28.22 24.46 5.15
N LEU A 269 -27.36 24.09 6.10
CA LEU A 269 -27.18 24.83 7.35
C LEU A 269 -26.69 26.25 7.07
N LYS A 270 -25.71 26.40 6.17
CA LYS A 270 -25.17 27.69 5.78
C LYS A 270 -26.28 28.58 5.19
N VAL A 271 -27.06 28.08 4.22
CA VAL A 271 -28.16 28.80 3.58
C VAL A 271 -29.26 29.15 4.60
N LYS A 272 -29.60 28.23 5.51
CA LYS A 272 -30.60 28.49 6.55
C LYS A 272 -30.15 29.63 7.47
N HIS A 273 -28.91 29.57 7.89
CA HIS A 273 -28.32 30.59 8.77
C HIS A 273 -28.26 31.98 8.08
N GLU A 274 -27.93 32.03 6.80
CA GLU A 274 -27.93 33.27 6.02
C GLU A 274 -29.35 33.87 5.94
N LYS A 275 -30.38 33.05 5.73
CA LYS A 275 -31.77 33.52 5.74
C LYS A 275 -32.20 34.07 7.09
N GLU A 276 -31.86 33.39 8.17
CA GLU A 276 -32.18 33.83 9.54
C GLU A 276 -31.51 35.18 9.86
N LEU A 277 -30.27 35.37 9.48
CA LEU A 277 -29.55 36.61 9.68
C LEU A 277 -30.09 37.75 8.80
N SER A 278 -30.51 37.46 7.56
CA SER A 278 -31.09 38.47 6.68
C SER A 278 -32.44 39.00 7.22
N THR A 279 -33.17 38.18 7.97
CA THR A 279 -34.42 38.61 8.61
C THR A 279 -34.18 39.46 9.87
N LEU A 280 -33.07 39.22 10.58
CA LEU A 280 -32.69 39.98 11.78
C LEU A 280 -32.06 41.36 11.43
N SER A 281 -31.27 41.43 10.35
CA SER A 281 -30.57 42.66 9.93
C SER A 281 -31.46 43.78 9.48
N ARG A 282 -32.71 43.52 9.12
CA ARG A 282 -33.72 44.53 8.74
C ARG A 282 -34.20 45.38 9.94
N LYS A 283 -33.95 44.90 11.16
CA LYS A 283 -34.39 45.63 12.40
C LYS A 283 -33.28 46.40 13.09
N ASP A 284 -32.01 46.03 12.85
CA ASP A 284 -30.86 46.64 13.49
C ASP A 284 -29.73 46.88 12.50
N GLU A 285 -29.82 47.89 11.71
CA GLU A 285 -28.90 48.22 10.59
C GLU A 285 -27.42 48.47 10.96
N LYS A 286 -27.05 48.42 12.24
CA LYS A 286 -25.68 48.71 12.68
C LYS A 286 -24.79 47.55 13.12
N THR A 287 -25.35 46.34 13.26
CA THR A 287 -24.65 45.36 14.13
C THR A 287 -24.13 44.08 13.48
N ILE A 288 -24.57 43.67 12.27
CA ILE A 288 -24.13 42.38 11.70
C ILE A 288 -23.82 42.53 10.21
N ARG A 289 -22.56 42.57 9.88
CA ARG A 289 -22.15 42.69 8.48
C ARG A 289 -21.93 41.37 7.76
N THR A 290 -21.66 40.24 8.46
CA THR A 290 -21.49 38.93 7.80
C THR A 290 -21.76 37.73 8.73
N PRO A 291 -22.44 36.66 8.25
CA PRO A 291 -22.71 35.46 9.04
C PRO A 291 -21.45 34.63 9.32
N VAL A 292 -21.31 34.13 10.53
CA VAL A 292 -20.14 33.32 10.93
C VAL A 292 -19.96 32.08 10.05
N LEU A 293 -21.06 31.42 9.67
CA LEU A 293 -21.01 30.23 8.82
C LEU A 293 -20.66 30.56 7.35
N TYR A 294 -20.69 31.87 6.97
CA TYR A 294 -20.25 32.28 5.63
C TYR A 294 -18.78 31.96 5.36
N SER A 295 -17.96 32.04 6.41
CA SER A 295 -16.53 31.74 6.29
C SER A 295 -16.22 30.24 6.19
N LEU A 296 -17.20 29.36 6.37
CA LEU A 296 -17.02 27.94 6.10
C LEU A 296 -17.02 27.70 4.59
N VAL A 297 -15.94 27.14 4.09
CA VAL A 297 -15.75 26.83 2.68
C VAL A 297 -15.74 25.33 2.51
N LEU A 298 -16.51 24.84 1.54
CA LEU A 298 -16.51 23.44 1.13
C LEU A 298 -15.83 23.37 -0.25
N GLU A 299 -14.70 22.68 -0.29
CA GLU A 299 -13.95 22.46 -1.52
C GLU A 299 -14.11 21.00 -1.97
N PRO A 300 -14.70 20.75 -3.16
CA PRO A 300 -14.78 19.39 -3.70
C PRO A 300 -13.40 18.93 -4.16
N TYR A 301 -13.09 17.66 -3.94
CA TYR A 301 -11.95 16.99 -4.56
C TYR A 301 -12.33 15.56 -4.94
N VAL A 302 -11.66 15.02 -5.94
CA VAL A 302 -11.85 13.66 -6.40
C VAL A 302 -10.81 12.77 -5.75
N MET A 303 -11.25 11.66 -5.19
CA MET A 303 -10.41 10.66 -4.55
C MET A 303 -10.54 9.32 -5.27
N ARG A 304 -9.41 8.65 -5.46
CA ARG A 304 -9.39 7.28 -5.96
C ARG A 304 -9.95 6.34 -4.90
N TYR A 305 -10.89 5.52 -5.30
CA TYR A 305 -11.56 4.57 -4.43
C TYR A 305 -11.41 3.13 -4.96
N TYR A 306 -11.15 2.20 -4.06
CA TYR A 306 -10.93 0.78 -4.34
C TYR A 306 -12.07 -0.02 -3.71
N PRO A 307 -13.12 -0.37 -4.49
CA PRO A 307 -14.35 -0.97 -3.95
C PRO A 307 -14.13 -2.27 -3.21
N TYR A 308 -13.10 -3.01 -3.60
CA TYR A 308 -12.80 -4.34 -3.05
C TYR A 308 -11.76 -4.32 -1.92
N GLY A 309 -11.46 -3.14 -1.36
CA GLY A 309 -10.56 -2.99 -0.23
C GLY A 309 -9.16 -3.51 -0.52
N ASP A 310 -8.72 -4.53 0.21
CA ASP A 310 -7.37 -5.08 0.11
C ASP A 310 -7.16 -6.09 -1.03
N PHE A 311 -8.21 -6.35 -1.84
CA PHE A 311 -8.12 -7.23 -3.00
C PHE A 311 -7.17 -6.66 -4.05
N LEU A 312 -6.24 -7.47 -4.52
CA LEU A 312 -5.24 -7.14 -5.56
C LEU A 312 -4.39 -5.89 -5.25
N SER A 313 -4.35 -5.49 -3.98
CA SER A 313 -3.76 -4.20 -3.57
C SER A 313 -2.29 -4.03 -3.96
N ASN A 314 -1.48 -5.09 -3.88
CA ASN A 314 -0.06 -5.04 -4.24
C ASN A 314 0.17 -4.86 -5.74
N VAL A 315 -0.75 -5.33 -6.57
CA VAL A 315 -0.73 -5.15 -8.03
C VAL A 315 -1.27 -3.78 -8.42
N LEU A 316 -2.36 -3.34 -7.78
CA LEU A 316 -2.95 -2.03 -8.06
C LEU A 316 -2.06 -0.89 -7.58
N GLY A 317 -1.54 -0.98 -6.36
CA GLY A 317 -0.95 0.16 -5.66
C GLY A 317 -2.02 1.04 -5.03
N TYR A 318 -1.73 2.33 -4.85
CA TYR A 318 -2.70 3.32 -4.36
C TYR A 318 -2.42 4.70 -4.94
N VAL A 319 -3.40 5.59 -4.85
CA VAL A 319 -3.29 7.00 -5.22
C VAL A 319 -3.32 7.84 -3.94
N ASP A 320 -2.38 8.76 -3.82
CA ASP A 320 -2.31 9.68 -2.68
C ASP A 320 -3.38 10.80 -2.78
N LYS A 321 -3.42 11.66 -1.76
CA LYS A 321 -4.36 12.80 -1.72
C LYS A 321 -4.08 13.86 -2.77
N GLU A 322 -2.88 13.90 -3.28
CA GLU A 322 -2.41 14.79 -4.34
C GLU A 322 -2.73 14.24 -5.74
N GLY A 323 -3.28 13.02 -5.82
CA GLY A 323 -3.66 12.36 -7.07
C GLY A 323 -2.49 11.66 -7.77
N ASN A 324 -1.37 11.38 -7.08
CA ASN A 324 -0.25 10.63 -7.64
C ASN A 324 -0.40 9.14 -7.34
N GLY A 325 -0.12 8.32 -8.33
CA GLY A 325 -0.07 6.87 -8.17
C GLY A 325 1.22 6.42 -7.46
N HIS A 326 1.10 5.45 -6.57
CA HIS A 326 2.21 4.85 -5.84
C HIS A 326 2.11 3.33 -5.90
N TYR A 327 3.20 2.68 -6.27
CA TYR A 327 3.32 1.23 -6.45
C TYR A 327 2.41 0.67 -7.55
N GLY A 328 2.69 -0.56 -7.95
CA GLY A 328 1.86 -1.34 -8.88
C GLY A 328 1.50 -0.64 -10.18
N ILE A 329 0.26 -0.86 -10.63
CA ILE A 329 -0.33 -0.29 -11.86
C ILE A 329 -0.52 1.23 -11.72
N GLU A 330 -0.95 1.71 -10.56
CA GLU A 330 -1.22 3.14 -10.33
C GLU A 330 0.04 4.00 -10.50
N GLU A 331 1.22 3.48 -10.11
CA GLU A 331 2.50 4.16 -10.32
C GLU A 331 3.02 3.97 -11.74
N TYR A 332 3.01 2.72 -12.25
CA TYR A 332 3.58 2.41 -13.57
C TYR A 332 2.85 3.15 -14.69
N PHE A 333 1.54 3.22 -14.59
CA PHE A 333 0.67 3.88 -15.56
C PHE A 333 0.13 5.23 -15.07
N ASP A 334 0.80 5.89 -14.11
CA ASP A 334 0.30 7.16 -13.56
C ASP A 334 0.02 8.18 -14.66
N ALA A 335 0.92 8.32 -15.63
CA ALA A 335 0.75 9.24 -16.76
C ALA A 335 -0.38 8.83 -17.72
N VAL A 336 -0.72 7.53 -17.81
CA VAL A 336 -1.78 7.00 -18.68
C VAL A 336 -3.15 7.12 -18.01
N LEU A 337 -3.18 6.85 -16.70
CA LEU A 337 -4.39 6.93 -15.87
C LEU A 337 -4.75 8.37 -15.51
N LYS A 338 -3.74 9.24 -15.41
CA LYS A 338 -3.88 10.63 -15.02
C LYS A 338 -4.57 11.43 -16.12
N TRP A 339 -5.34 12.39 -15.70
CA TRP A 339 -5.97 13.39 -16.55
C TRP A 339 -5.15 14.68 -16.61
N GLU A 340 -5.37 15.48 -17.60
CA GLU A 340 -4.95 16.87 -17.62
C GLU A 340 -6.10 17.76 -17.14
N LYS A 341 -5.84 18.58 -16.12
CA LYS A 341 -6.83 19.47 -15.55
C LYS A 341 -7.30 20.48 -16.56
N GLY A 342 -8.60 20.60 -16.72
CA GLY A 342 -9.19 21.72 -17.41
C GLY A 342 -9.11 23.00 -16.57
N THR A 343 -8.98 24.14 -17.20
CA THR A 343 -8.99 25.43 -16.52
C THR A 343 -10.06 26.34 -17.11
N LEU A 344 -10.83 26.97 -16.24
CA LEU A 344 -11.74 28.03 -16.59
C LEU A 344 -11.23 29.33 -15.97
N LYS A 345 -10.77 30.26 -16.81
CA LYS A 345 -10.31 31.57 -16.37
C LYS A 345 -11.32 32.61 -16.77
N TRP A 346 -11.66 33.51 -15.85
CA TRP A 346 -12.51 34.65 -16.12
C TRP A 346 -12.01 35.90 -15.40
N ARG A 347 -12.30 37.06 -15.96
CA ARG A 347 -11.99 38.35 -15.33
C ARG A 347 -13.11 38.80 -14.40
N THR A 348 -12.75 39.24 -13.22
CA THR A 348 -13.66 39.89 -12.27
C THR A 348 -13.21 41.34 -12.06
N THR A 349 -14.14 42.29 -11.98
CA THR A 349 -13.85 43.64 -11.53
C THR A 349 -13.84 43.73 -10.01
N SER A 350 -13.09 44.69 -9.48
CA SER A 350 -13.04 45.00 -8.04
C SER A 350 -14.35 45.53 -7.45
N TRP A 351 -15.37 45.75 -8.26
CA TRP A 351 -16.71 46.19 -7.90
C TRP A 351 -17.72 45.25 -8.57
N PHE A 352 -18.21 44.30 -7.86
CA PHE A 352 -19.38 43.42 -8.07
C PHE A 352 -20.09 43.54 -9.44
N GLY A 353 -19.42 43.26 -10.52
CA GLY A 353 -19.97 43.24 -11.84
C GLY A 353 -19.29 42.23 -12.72
N ASN A 354 -20.04 41.24 -13.24
CA ASN A 354 -19.57 40.43 -14.34
C ASN A 354 -19.35 41.36 -15.54
N ILE A 355 -18.12 41.46 -15.99
CA ILE A 355 -17.85 42.09 -17.29
C ILE A 355 -18.20 41.05 -18.36
N GLY A 356 -18.94 41.50 -19.35
CA GLY A 356 -19.48 40.81 -20.49
C GLY A 356 -18.85 39.47 -20.90
N THR A 357 -19.68 38.69 -21.48
CA THR A 357 -19.57 37.28 -21.84
C THR A 357 -18.40 36.88 -22.76
N ASP A 358 -17.45 37.76 -23.05
CA ASP A 358 -16.54 37.57 -24.19
C ASP A 358 -15.08 37.21 -23.81
N GLU A 359 -14.75 37.11 -22.54
CA GLU A 359 -13.38 36.73 -22.11
C GLU A 359 -13.36 35.53 -21.15
N PHE A 360 -13.87 34.38 -21.61
CA PHE A 360 -13.63 33.10 -20.95
C PHE A 360 -12.51 32.36 -21.66
N GLU A 361 -11.47 31.98 -20.96
CA GLU A 361 -10.49 31.03 -21.44
C GLU A 361 -10.83 29.67 -20.83
N ILE A 362 -11.33 28.75 -21.68
CA ILE A 362 -11.67 27.40 -21.28
C ILE A 362 -10.62 26.44 -21.87
N SER A 363 -9.85 25.80 -21.03
CA SER A 363 -9.08 24.62 -21.40
C SER A 363 -9.88 23.40 -20.98
N SER A 364 -10.27 22.58 -21.92
CA SER A 364 -10.99 21.33 -21.62
C SER A 364 -10.11 20.38 -20.84
N ALA A 365 -10.68 19.73 -19.84
CA ALA A 365 -10.03 18.61 -19.17
C ALA A 365 -9.85 17.45 -20.16
N THR A 366 -8.75 16.74 -20.06
CA THR A 366 -8.51 15.53 -20.84
C THR A 366 -8.52 14.32 -19.93
N ASP A 367 -9.33 13.34 -20.30
CA ASP A 367 -9.47 12.10 -19.55
C ASP A 367 -8.27 11.16 -19.77
N GLY A 368 -7.95 10.32 -18.78
CA GLY A 368 -6.97 9.23 -18.89
C GLY A 368 -7.52 8.02 -19.67
N ASN A 369 -6.82 6.91 -19.68
CA ASN A 369 -7.19 5.68 -20.39
C ASN A 369 -7.59 4.56 -19.42
N ASP A 370 -8.60 3.76 -19.79
CA ASP A 370 -8.98 2.56 -19.04
C ASP A 370 -7.97 1.43 -19.29
N ILE A 371 -7.60 0.72 -18.22
CA ILE A 371 -6.65 -0.40 -18.25
C ILE A 371 -7.38 -1.69 -17.88
N TYR A 372 -7.23 -2.71 -18.70
CA TYR A 372 -7.75 -4.05 -18.46
C TYR A 372 -6.60 -4.99 -18.17
N LEU A 373 -6.66 -5.67 -17.02
CA LEU A 373 -5.64 -6.61 -16.56
C LEU A 373 -5.92 -8.02 -17.07
N THR A 374 -4.87 -8.83 -17.17
CA THR A 374 -4.96 -10.27 -17.49
C THR A 374 -5.40 -11.12 -16.30
N ILE A 375 -5.49 -10.51 -15.11
CA ILE A 375 -5.86 -11.17 -13.85
C ILE A 375 -7.24 -11.80 -13.95
N ASP A 376 -7.33 -13.07 -13.59
CA ASP A 376 -8.61 -13.74 -13.31
C ASP A 376 -9.05 -13.43 -11.88
N VAL A 377 -10.20 -12.79 -11.76
CA VAL A 377 -10.70 -12.29 -10.46
C VAL A 377 -11.04 -13.44 -9.51
N GLY A 378 -11.61 -14.52 -10.02
CA GLY A 378 -11.98 -15.66 -9.19
C GLY A 378 -10.75 -16.39 -8.64
N LEU A 379 -9.78 -16.66 -9.52
CA LEU A 379 -8.52 -17.30 -9.15
C LEU A 379 -7.70 -16.41 -8.20
N GLN A 380 -7.57 -15.13 -8.48
CA GLN A 380 -6.88 -14.19 -7.61
C GLN A 380 -7.47 -14.21 -6.19
N LYS A 381 -8.79 -14.17 -6.08
CA LYS A 381 -9.50 -14.18 -4.81
C LYS A 381 -9.25 -15.44 -4.02
N GLU A 382 -9.34 -16.61 -4.65
CA GLU A 382 -9.10 -17.88 -3.97
C GLU A 382 -7.64 -17.98 -3.50
N VAL A 383 -6.69 -17.59 -4.35
CA VAL A 383 -5.27 -17.61 -3.98
C VAL A 383 -4.98 -16.63 -2.84
N GLU A 384 -5.61 -15.44 -2.84
CA GLU A 384 -5.50 -14.50 -1.71
C GLU A 384 -6.07 -15.06 -0.42
N ARG A 385 -7.24 -15.70 -0.48
CA ARG A 385 -7.86 -16.35 0.68
C ARG A 385 -6.92 -17.38 1.31
N LEU A 386 -6.31 -18.22 0.47
CA LEU A 386 -5.35 -19.24 0.89
C LEU A 386 -4.09 -18.62 1.49
N ALA A 387 -3.49 -17.64 0.81
CA ALA A 387 -2.28 -16.98 1.28
C ALA A 387 -2.49 -16.23 2.60
N LYS A 388 -3.63 -15.53 2.76
CA LYS A 388 -3.99 -14.82 4.00
C LYS A 388 -4.19 -15.78 5.19
N ALA A 389 -4.80 -16.93 4.96
CA ALA A 389 -4.97 -17.97 5.99
C ALA A 389 -3.60 -18.57 6.40
N GLU A 390 -2.79 -18.93 5.40
CA GLU A 390 -1.54 -19.65 5.63
C GLU A 390 -0.40 -18.78 6.15
N VAL A 391 -0.35 -17.48 5.83
CA VAL A 391 0.68 -16.60 6.40
C VAL A 391 0.58 -16.54 7.93
N SER A 392 -0.64 -16.52 8.45
CA SER A 392 -0.90 -16.54 9.89
C SER A 392 -0.66 -17.92 10.51
N SER A 393 -1.16 -18.99 9.88
CA SER A 393 -0.98 -20.38 10.31
C SER A 393 0.50 -20.76 10.42
N LEU A 394 1.28 -20.41 9.42
CA LEU A 394 2.72 -20.69 9.35
C LEU A 394 3.57 -19.68 10.12
N ARG A 395 3.00 -18.63 10.62
CA ARG A 395 3.71 -17.48 11.21
C ARG A 395 4.86 -17.03 10.31
N ALA A 396 4.59 -16.98 9.00
CA ALA A 396 5.55 -16.56 8.00
C ALA A 396 5.68 -15.03 7.96
N ASP A 397 6.83 -14.53 7.52
CA ASP A 397 6.98 -13.10 7.28
C ASP A 397 6.04 -12.64 6.17
N TRP A 398 5.99 -13.42 5.08
CA TRP A 398 5.01 -13.28 3.98
C TRP A 398 4.90 -14.55 3.15
N ILE A 399 3.85 -14.61 2.37
CA ILE A 399 3.62 -15.60 1.32
C ILE A 399 3.41 -14.85 0.01
N SER A 400 4.10 -15.26 -1.04
CA SER A 400 3.91 -14.75 -2.39
C SER A 400 3.57 -15.89 -3.33
N VAL A 401 2.55 -15.69 -4.16
CA VAL A 401 2.10 -16.67 -5.15
C VAL A 401 1.96 -15.98 -6.50
N MET A 402 2.45 -16.63 -7.55
CA MET A 402 2.32 -16.21 -8.93
C MET A 402 1.70 -17.32 -9.75
N VAL A 403 0.64 -17.03 -10.50
CA VAL A 403 0.05 -17.95 -11.48
C VAL A 403 0.19 -17.35 -12.85
N LEU A 404 0.92 -18.05 -13.71
CA LEU A 404 1.25 -17.63 -15.08
C LEU A 404 0.67 -18.62 -16.10
N ASP A 405 0.01 -18.09 -17.11
CA ASP A 405 -0.42 -18.85 -18.28
C ASP A 405 0.79 -19.19 -19.16
N THR A 406 0.98 -20.47 -19.43
CA THR A 406 2.16 -20.98 -20.15
C THR A 406 2.11 -20.70 -21.64
N GLU A 407 0.92 -20.53 -22.19
CA GLU A 407 0.72 -20.37 -23.64
C GLU A 407 0.97 -18.92 -24.09
N ASN A 408 0.55 -17.95 -23.30
CA ASN A 408 0.59 -16.54 -23.69
C ASN A 408 1.43 -15.64 -22.75
N GLY A 409 1.92 -16.16 -21.62
CA GLY A 409 2.72 -15.40 -20.65
C GLY A 409 1.89 -14.45 -19.78
N GLN A 410 0.57 -14.55 -19.80
CA GLN A 410 -0.31 -13.70 -18.98
C GLN A 410 -0.26 -14.08 -17.50
N VAL A 411 -0.14 -13.08 -16.64
CA VAL A 411 -0.29 -13.26 -15.20
C VAL A 411 -1.78 -13.36 -14.88
N LYS A 412 -2.21 -14.52 -14.38
CA LYS A 412 -3.61 -14.78 -13.98
C LYS A 412 -3.87 -14.51 -12.51
N ALA A 413 -2.85 -14.62 -11.67
CA ALA A 413 -2.89 -14.17 -10.28
C ALA A 413 -1.50 -13.76 -9.81
N SER A 414 -1.41 -12.66 -9.07
CA SER A 414 -0.24 -12.23 -8.31
C SER A 414 -0.67 -11.84 -6.90
N VAL A 415 -0.24 -12.63 -5.93
CA VAL A 415 -0.72 -12.55 -4.56
C VAL A 415 0.43 -12.37 -3.59
N ASN A 416 0.24 -11.49 -2.63
CA ASN A 416 1.11 -11.32 -1.48
C ASN A 416 0.25 -11.28 -0.20
N ALA A 417 0.70 -11.95 0.84
CA ALA A 417 0.11 -11.86 2.18
C ALA A 417 1.23 -11.62 3.19
N PRO A 418 1.09 -10.63 4.12
CA PRO A 418 -0.05 -9.76 4.32
C PRO A 418 -0.26 -8.75 3.19
N THR A 419 -1.48 -8.19 3.11
CA THR A 419 -1.92 -7.15 2.18
C THR A 419 -2.20 -5.84 2.92
N PHE A 420 -2.60 -4.80 2.18
CA PHE A 420 -3.04 -3.51 2.73
C PHE A 420 -4.35 -3.06 2.06
N ASN A 421 -5.07 -2.14 2.69
CA ASN A 421 -6.23 -1.50 2.05
C ASN A 421 -5.79 -0.19 1.39
N PRO A 422 -5.86 -0.06 0.06
CA PRO A 422 -5.50 1.18 -0.64
C PRO A 422 -6.32 2.40 -0.23
N ASN A 423 -7.56 2.21 0.26
CA ASN A 423 -8.38 3.30 0.78
C ASN A 423 -7.87 3.83 2.14
N ASP A 424 -7.08 3.04 2.87
CA ASP A 424 -6.45 3.40 4.14
C ASP A 424 -4.99 2.94 4.18
N TYR A 425 -4.21 3.39 3.23
CA TYR A 425 -2.79 3.02 3.12
C TYR A 425 -1.96 3.45 4.35
N ASN A 426 -2.45 4.43 5.12
CA ASN A 426 -1.77 4.87 6.35
C ASN A 426 -1.78 3.80 7.45
N ASP A 427 -2.74 2.85 7.47
CA ASP A 427 -2.76 1.75 8.44
C ASP A 427 -1.50 0.88 8.37
N ALA A 428 -0.79 0.87 7.23
CA ALA A 428 0.50 0.18 7.09
C ALA A 428 1.60 0.72 8.04
N TYR A 429 1.45 1.94 8.54
CA TYR A 429 2.37 2.58 9.48
C TYR A 429 1.88 2.48 10.94
N THR A 430 0.72 1.88 11.17
CA THR A 430 0.19 1.67 12.53
C THR A 430 1.09 0.70 13.29
N LEU A 431 1.60 1.14 14.44
CA LEU A 431 2.49 0.35 15.28
C LEU A 431 1.71 -0.29 16.43
N VAL A 432 2.00 -1.56 16.68
CA VAL A 432 1.46 -2.33 17.82
C VAL A 432 2.60 -2.87 18.69
N PRO A 433 2.37 -3.10 19.99
CA PRO A 433 3.35 -3.77 20.84
C PRO A 433 3.76 -5.13 20.26
N LEU A 434 5.05 -5.42 20.32
CA LEU A 434 5.59 -6.70 19.85
C LEU A 434 5.05 -7.85 20.68
N GLY A 435 4.33 -8.77 20.04
CA GLY A 435 3.82 -9.98 20.67
C GLY A 435 4.92 -11.04 20.91
N LYS A 436 4.66 -11.97 21.82
CA LYS A 436 5.60 -13.06 22.15
C LYS A 436 5.88 -13.98 20.97
N GLU A 437 4.93 -14.13 20.06
CA GLU A 437 5.01 -14.91 18.83
C GLU A 437 6.06 -14.41 17.85
N TYR A 438 6.50 -13.16 18.00
CA TYR A 438 7.53 -12.52 17.20
C TYR A 438 8.82 -12.27 17.99
N ALA A 439 9.05 -13.03 19.08
CA ALA A 439 10.25 -12.88 19.93
C ALA A 439 11.56 -13.09 19.17
N ASP A 440 11.55 -13.92 18.12
CA ASP A 440 12.69 -14.15 17.23
C ASP A 440 13.16 -12.89 16.49
N LEU A 441 12.25 -11.92 16.28
CA LEU A 441 12.58 -10.67 15.62
C LEU A 441 13.48 -9.74 16.44
N VAL A 442 13.58 -9.97 17.75
CA VAL A 442 14.41 -9.17 18.66
C VAL A 442 15.72 -9.84 19.01
N ASP A 443 15.94 -11.07 18.59
CA ASP A 443 17.22 -11.74 18.76
C ASP A 443 18.31 -10.97 17.97
N ASN A 444 19.40 -10.61 18.66
CA ASN A 444 20.56 -9.95 18.04
C ASN A 444 21.19 -10.75 16.91
N GLN A 445 20.90 -12.03 16.86
CA GLN A 445 21.39 -12.93 15.84
C GLN A 445 20.45 -13.04 14.65
N SER A 446 19.24 -12.48 14.73
CA SER A 446 18.24 -12.54 13.66
C SER A 446 18.47 -11.40 12.67
N TYR A 447 18.71 -11.75 11.41
CA TYR A 447 18.53 -10.79 10.32
C TYR A 447 17.05 -10.67 10.03
N VAL A 448 16.55 -9.46 10.11
CA VAL A 448 15.13 -9.23 9.93
C VAL A 448 14.95 -8.09 8.96
N ASP A 449 14.37 -8.39 7.81
CA ASP A 449 13.87 -7.39 6.88
C ASP A 449 12.67 -6.65 7.48
N ILE A 450 12.13 -7.16 8.60
CA ILE A 450 11.00 -6.59 9.33
C ILE A 450 11.49 -5.49 10.26
N PRO A 451 11.01 -4.26 10.13
CA PRO A 451 11.41 -3.16 10.97
C PRO A 451 10.79 -3.29 12.38
N ILE A 452 11.63 -3.15 13.39
CA ILE A 452 11.23 -3.06 14.81
C ILE A 452 11.40 -1.61 15.26
N TYR A 453 10.48 -1.13 16.06
CA TYR A 453 10.46 0.24 16.55
C TYR A 453 10.56 0.28 18.08
N VAL A 454 11.13 1.35 18.60
CA VAL A 454 11.18 1.69 20.03
C VAL A 454 10.65 3.11 20.21
N TYR A 455 9.94 3.33 21.33
CA TYR A 455 9.48 4.67 21.67
C TYR A 455 10.56 5.39 22.46
N SER A 456 11.08 6.49 21.97
CA SER A 456 12.12 7.28 22.62
C SER A 456 12.03 8.74 22.24
N GLY A 457 12.11 9.62 23.24
CA GLY A 457 12.09 11.06 23.04
C GLY A 457 10.77 11.58 22.41
N GLY A 458 9.62 11.00 22.77
CA GLY A 458 8.31 11.43 22.28
C GLY A 458 7.94 10.92 20.89
N ALA A 459 8.77 10.05 20.26
CA ALA A 459 8.53 9.50 18.93
C ALA A 459 8.92 8.03 18.82
N TYR A 460 8.31 7.33 17.86
CA TYR A 460 8.74 6.01 17.46
C TYR A 460 9.95 6.11 16.52
N LYS A 461 10.99 5.34 16.81
CA LYS A 461 12.21 5.26 15.98
C LYS A 461 12.47 3.82 15.63
N GLN A 462 12.90 3.57 14.40
CA GLN A 462 13.32 2.24 14.00
C GLN A 462 14.58 1.85 14.78
N ALA A 463 14.48 0.74 15.50
CA ALA A 463 15.59 0.20 16.30
C ALA A 463 16.72 -0.29 15.39
N LYS A 464 17.94 0.13 15.65
CA LYS A 464 19.12 -0.48 15.05
C LYS A 464 19.23 -1.94 15.53
N TRP A 465 19.92 -2.77 14.77
CA TRP A 465 20.04 -4.20 15.07
C TRP A 465 20.55 -4.49 16.50
N ASN A 466 21.48 -3.67 17.02
CA ASN A 466 22.03 -3.79 18.38
C ASN A 466 21.07 -3.28 19.48
N GLU A 467 20.06 -2.52 19.12
CA GLU A 467 19.04 -1.99 20.03
C GLU A 467 17.85 -2.94 20.18
N ARG A 468 17.67 -3.87 19.22
CA ARG A 468 16.54 -4.80 19.20
C ARG A 468 16.49 -5.73 20.39
N ALA A 469 17.67 -6.18 20.87
CA ALA A 469 17.79 -7.11 21.99
C ALA A 469 17.92 -6.44 23.37
N LEU A 470 17.97 -5.11 23.46
CA LEU A 470 18.03 -4.43 24.74
C LEU A 470 16.82 -4.78 25.60
N SER A 471 17.08 -5.29 26.81
CA SER A 471 16.04 -5.60 27.80
C SER A 471 15.46 -4.31 28.40
N GLY A 472 14.20 -4.38 28.85
CA GLY A 472 13.55 -3.29 29.60
C GLY A 472 12.89 -2.21 28.73
N GLN A 473 13.09 -2.19 27.41
CA GLN A 473 12.43 -1.24 26.52
C GLN A 473 11.32 -1.94 25.72
N GLN A 474 10.10 -1.41 25.80
CA GLN A 474 8.99 -1.92 25.00
C GLN A 474 9.26 -1.72 23.50
N LYS A 475 9.05 -2.77 22.73
CA LYS A 475 9.25 -2.81 21.30
C LYS A 475 7.92 -2.87 20.58
N PHE A 476 7.91 -2.34 19.38
CA PHE A 476 6.74 -2.25 18.52
C PHE A 476 7.09 -2.76 17.14
N LEU A 477 6.10 -3.30 16.45
CA LEU A 477 6.18 -3.60 15.03
C LEU A 477 4.96 -3.04 14.32
N ALA A 478 5.01 -2.99 13.00
CA ALA A 478 3.83 -2.63 12.23
C ALA A 478 2.72 -3.67 12.42
N LYS A 479 1.48 -3.24 12.50
CA LYS A 479 0.30 -4.10 12.65
C LYS A 479 0.23 -5.20 11.59
N ASN A 480 0.67 -4.91 10.38
CA ASN A 480 0.76 -5.86 9.26
C ASN A 480 2.06 -6.68 9.26
N VAL A 481 2.88 -6.59 10.30
CA VAL A 481 4.20 -7.23 10.50
C VAL A 481 5.31 -6.64 9.63
N VAL A 482 5.09 -6.44 8.33
CA VAL A 482 6.13 -6.03 7.36
C VAL A 482 6.23 -4.50 7.14
N GLY A 483 5.34 -3.72 7.77
CA GLY A 483 5.32 -2.27 7.63
C GLY A 483 5.04 -1.83 6.19
N SER A 484 5.74 -0.79 5.74
CA SER A 484 5.61 -0.26 4.37
C SER A 484 6.00 -1.25 3.25
N GLN A 485 6.68 -2.35 3.60
CA GLN A 485 6.94 -3.40 2.61
C GLN A 485 5.67 -4.12 2.15
N VAL A 486 4.55 -3.88 2.80
CA VAL A 486 3.24 -4.39 2.38
C VAL A 486 2.76 -3.80 1.05
N PHE A 487 3.26 -2.63 0.65
CA PHE A 487 2.85 -1.97 -0.59
C PHE A 487 3.40 -2.62 -1.86
N VAL A 488 4.56 -3.25 -1.79
CA VAL A 488 5.25 -3.79 -2.96
C VAL A 488 4.76 -5.19 -3.32
N ASP A 489 4.64 -5.47 -4.61
CA ASP A 489 4.46 -6.84 -5.09
C ASP A 489 5.79 -7.60 -5.02
N LYS A 490 5.92 -8.49 -4.04
CA LYS A 490 7.13 -9.26 -3.79
C LYS A 490 7.45 -10.27 -4.89
N ASN A 491 6.45 -10.62 -5.70
CA ASN A 491 6.65 -11.51 -6.85
C ASN A 491 7.60 -10.91 -7.90
N ILE A 492 7.69 -9.58 -7.94
CA ILE A 492 8.52 -8.85 -8.92
C ILE A 492 9.64 -8.02 -8.29
N THR A 493 9.49 -7.63 -7.00
CA THR A 493 10.39 -6.65 -6.36
C THR A 493 11.45 -7.27 -5.46
N VAL A 494 11.30 -8.53 -5.06
CA VAL A 494 12.20 -9.17 -4.09
C VAL A 494 12.86 -10.40 -4.69
N PRO A 495 14.10 -10.30 -5.19
CA PRO A 495 14.88 -11.46 -5.58
C PRO A 495 15.26 -12.30 -4.34
N PHE A 496 15.17 -13.61 -4.46
CA PHE A 496 15.51 -14.55 -3.40
C PHE A 496 16.25 -15.77 -3.94
N GLU A 497 16.94 -16.51 -3.08
CA GLU A 497 17.54 -17.79 -3.45
C GLU A 497 16.46 -18.85 -3.58
N PRO A 498 16.16 -19.34 -4.79
CA PRO A 498 15.02 -20.23 -5.02
C PRO A 498 15.25 -21.66 -4.56
N GLY A 499 16.49 -22.05 -4.29
CA GLY A 499 16.87 -23.40 -3.90
C GLY A 499 16.55 -24.43 -4.98
N SER A 500 16.18 -25.62 -4.56
CA SER A 500 16.07 -26.81 -5.41
C SER A 500 15.08 -26.72 -6.57
N ILE A 501 14.23 -25.68 -6.66
CA ILE A 501 13.41 -25.50 -7.87
C ILE A 501 14.27 -25.16 -9.10
N VAL A 502 15.49 -24.62 -8.92
CA VAL A 502 16.46 -24.36 -10.01
C VAL A 502 16.92 -25.66 -10.68
N LYS A 503 16.88 -26.80 -9.99
CA LYS A 503 17.29 -28.09 -10.55
C LYS A 503 16.51 -28.48 -11.81
N ALA A 504 15.30 -27.98 -11.97
CA ALA A 504 14.53 -28.15 -13.19
C ALA A 504 15.24 -27.54 -14.41
N PHE A 505 15.84 -26.37 -14.26
CA PHE A 505 16.63 -25.74 -15.32
C PHE A 505 17.93 -26.53 -15.57
N THR A 506 18.63 -26.94 -14.51
CA THR A 506 19.86 -27.75 -14.63
C THR A 506 19.63 -29.04 -15.43
N VAL A 507 18.55 -29.77 -15.09
CA VAL A 507 18.16 -30.99 -15.80
C VAL A 507 17.69 -30.66 -17.22
N GLY A 508 16.85 -29.63 -17.39
CA GLY A 508 16.37 -29.20 -18.70
C GLY A 508 17.50 -28.82 -19.66
N ILE A 509 18.51 -28.08 -19.18
CA ILE A 509 19.69 -27.72 -19.95
C ILE A 509 20.52 -28.98 -20.31
N GLY A 510 20.69 -29.89 -19.37
CA GLY A 510 21.39 -31.15 -19.59
C GLY A 510 20.74 -32.02 -20.67
N LEU A 511 19.42 -32.13 -20.64
CA LEU A 511 18.64 -32.87 -21.65
C LEU A 511 18.66 -32.17 -23.01
N ASP A 512 18.57 -30.85 -23.04
CA ASP A 512 18.53 -30.06 -24.30
C ASP A 512 19.88 -30.01 -25.02
N ALA A 513 20.96 -30.02 -24.26
CA ALA A 513 22.32 -30.08 -24.76
C ALA A 513 22.78 -31.52 -25.14
N ASP A 514 21.90 -32.52 -24.99
CA ASP A 514 22.20 -33.95 -25.21
C ASP A 514 23.32 -34.50 -24.31
N GLU A 515 23.62 -33.83 -23.18
CA GLU A 515 24.65 -34.24 -22.21
C GLU A 515 24.06 -35.07 -21.07
N LEU A 516 22.74 -35.21 -21.03
CA LEU A 516 22.00 -35.93 -19.98
C LEU A 516 20.88 -36.78 -20.60
N ARG A 517 20.75 -38.01 -20.11
CA ARG A 517 19.54 -38.83 -20.24
C ARG A 517 19.04 -39.17 -18.84
N PHE A 518 17.75 -39.31 -18.65
CA PHE A 518 17.20 -39.66 -17.33
C PHE A 518 17.66 -41.03 -16.85
N GLU A 519 17.87 -41.96 -17.78
CA GLU A 519 18.28 -43.34 -17.51
C GLU A 519 19.79 -43.46 -17.21
N ASP A 520 20.58 -42.43 -17.50
CA ASP A 520 22.01 -42.43 -17.18
C ASP A 520 22.21 -42.59 -15.69
N LYS A 521 23.12 -43.46 -15.31
CA LYS A 521 23.39 -43.78 -13.90
C LYS A 521 24.66 -43.13 -13.40
N TYR A 522 24.65 -42.80 -12.12
CA TYR A 522 25.82 -42.30 -11.43
C TYR A 522 25.91 -42.80 -10.00
N GLN A 523 27.13 -42.86 -9.46
CA GLN A 523 27.38 -43.15 -8.05
C GLN A 523 27.28 -41.84 -7.24
N ASP A 524 26.45 -41.87 -6.21
CA ASP A 524 26.26 -40.78 -5.26
C ASP A 524 26.77 -41.20 -3.87
N ASP A 525 27.88 -40.60 -3.45
CA ASP A 525 28.49 -40.86 -2.13
C ASP A 525 27.97 -39.90 -1.06
N TRP A 526 26.73 -39.42 -1.21
CA TRP A 526 26.04 -38.45 -0.33
C TRP A 526 26.70 -37.06 -0.30
N SER A 527 27.98 -36.94 -0.65
CA SER A 527 28.68 -35.66 -0.72
C SER A 527 29.77 -35.68 -1.80
N ILE A 528 30.09 -34.50 -2.29
CA ILE A 528 31.19 -34.31 -3.24
C ILE A 528 32.09 -33.16 -2.75
N LYS A 529 33.40 -33.40 -2.74
CA LYS A 529 34.40 -32.39 -2.39
C LYS A 529 34.80 -31.61 -3.62
N ILE A 530 34.67 -30.29 -3.54
CA ILE A 530 35.10 -29.33 -4.58
C ILE A 530 36.05 -28.37 -3.93
N ASP A 531 37.32 -28.42 -4.28
CA ASP A 531 38.38 -27.64 -3.63
C ASP A 531 38.37 -27.75 -2.08
N LYS A 532 38.09 -26.64 -1.41
CA LYS A 532 38.01 -26.56 0.06
C LYS A 532 36.59 -26.84 0.60
N TYR A 533 35.58 -26.96 -0.27
CA TYR A 533 34.18 -27.04 0.11
C TYR A 533 33.64 -28.46 -0.11
N THR A 534 32.68 -28.84 0.69
CA THR A 534 31.94 -30.08 0.54
C THR A 534 30.48 -29.81 0.30
N ILE A 535 29.98 -30.17 -0.87
CA ILE A 535 28.54 -30.13 -1.19
C ILE A 535 27.95 -31.44 -0.73
N LYS A 536 26.83 -31.37 0.02
CA LYS A 536 26.11 -32.53 0.59
C LYS A 536 24.68 -32.59 0.06
N ASN A 537 24.15 -33.78 -0.06
CA ASN A 537 22.72 -33.98 -0.24
C ASN A 537 21.95 -33.67 1.06
N ALA A 538 20.67 -33.30 0.93
CA ALA A 538 19.79 -33.08 2.07
C ALA A 538 19.17 -34.38 2.60
N SER A 539 18.91 -35.34 1.70
CA SER A 539 18.37 -36.66 2.03
C SER A 539 19.39 -37.78 1.83
N LYS A 540 19.32 -38.80 2.69
CA LYS A 540 20.10 -40.04 2.54
C LYS A 540 19.59 -40.89 1.37
N ASP A 541 18.34 -40.69 0.92
CA ASP A 541 17.77 -41.40 -0.22
C ASP A 541 18.53 -41.10 -1.54
N CYS A 542 19.38 -40.12 -1.54
CA CYS A 542 20.29 -39.81 -2.66
C CYS A 542 21.54 -40.68 -2.72
N SER A 543 21.89 -41.40 -1.63
CA SER A 543 23.13 -42.18 -1.58
C SER A 543 22.95 -43.51 -2.30
N GLY A 544 23.96 -43.91 -3.08
CA GLY A 544 23.99 -45.13 -3.83
C GLY A 544 24.12 -44.98 -5.33
N TYR A 545 23.76 -46.00 -6.06
CA TYR A 545 23.83 -46.02 -7.53
C TYR A 545 22.43 -45.79 -8.11
N HIS A 546 22.22 -44.59 -8.63
CA HIS A 546 20.91 -44.08 -9.08
C HIS A 546 20.99 -43.52 -10.50
N ASP A 547 19.82 -43.41 -11.15
CA ASP A 547 19.65 -42.67 -12.39
C ASP A 547 19.36 -41.16 -12.10
N PHE A 548 19.38 -40.36 -13.13
CA PHE A 548 19.16 -38.90 -12.98
C PHE A 548 17.68 -38.56 -12.77
N LEU A 549 16.71 -39.44 -13.13
CA LEU A 549 15.31 -39.27 -12.79
C LEU A 549 15.12 -39.35 -11.27
N HIS A 550 15.76 -40.35 -10.63
CA HIS A 550 15.81 -40.46 -9.18
C HIS A 550 16.47 -39.19 -8.55
N ALA A 551 17.63 -38.76 -9.09
CA ALA A 551 18.31 -37.59 -8.60
C ALA A 551 17.42 -36.33 -8.64
N PHE A 552 16.64 -36.17 -9.69
CA PHE A 552 15.70 -35.06 -9.84
C PHE A 552 14.52 -35.18 -8.89
N SER A 553 13.94 -36.40 -8.76
CA SER A 553 12.80 -36.68 -7.88
C SER A 553 13.12 -36.46 -6.40
N TYR A 554 14.26 -36.97 -5.93
CA TYR A 554 14.72 -36.85 -4.53
C TYR A 554 15.54 -35.59 -4.28
N SER A 555 15.69 -34.75 -5.31
CA SER A 555 16.36 -33.45 -5.19
C SER A 555 17.82 -33.55 -4.77
N CYS A 556 18.58 -34.48 -5.35
CA CYS A 556 19.98 -34.77 -5.02
C CYS A 556 20.92 -33.67 -5.53
N ASN A 557 21.65 -32.98 -4.64
CA ASN A 557 22.58 -31.92 -4.99
C ASN A 557 23.77 -32.47 -5.77
N VAL A 558 24.32 -33.61 -5.35
CA VAL A 558 25.47 -34.26 -6.00
C VAL A 558 25.14 -34.62 -7.46
N GLY A 559 23.92 -35.13 -7.70
CA GLY A 559 23.45 -35.38 -9.07
C GLY A 559 23.49 -34.14 -9.96
N MET A 560 23.03 -33.00 -9.44
CA MET A 560 23.06 -31.74 -10.19
C MET A 560 24.48 -31.24 -10.45
N VAL A 561 25.40 -31.41 -9.50
CA VAL A 561 26.82 -31.13 -9.71
C VAL A 561 27.38 -31.99 -10.87
N ARG A 562 27.02 -33.28 -10.93
CA ARG A 562 27.43 -34.16 -12.03
C ARG A 562 26.90 -33.69 -13.40
N VAL A 563 25.65 -33.21 -13.44
CA VAL A 563 25.06 -32.65 -14.69
C VAL A 563 25.89 -31.44 -15.16
N VAL A 564 26.12 -30.44 -14.30
CA VAL A 564 26.83 -29.24 -14.73
C VAL A 564 28.35 -29.48 -14.96
N GLN A 565 28.94 -30.52 -14.38
CA GLN A 565 30.28 -30.97 -14.70
C GLN A 565 30.40 -31.43 -16.17
N LYS A 566 29.35 -32.12 -16.68
CA LYS A 566 29.28 -32.52 -18.10
C LYS A 566 29.03 -31.29 -19.00
N LEU A 567 28.08 -30.41 -18.64
CA LEU A 567 27.72 -29.24 -19.41
C LEU A 567 28.83 -28.19 -19.55
N GLY A 568 29.60 -28.01 -18.50
CA GLY A 568 30.55 -26.90 -18.42
C GLY A 568 29.90 -25.52 -18.18
N LYS A 569 30.70 -24.57 -17.75
CA LYS A 569 30.24 -23.22 -17.39
C LYS A 569 29.57 -22.48 -18.54
N ALA A 570 30.18 -22.49 -19.70
CA ALA A 570 29.76 -21.69 -20.86
C ALA A 570 28.32 -22.05 -21.27
N VAL A 571 28.04 -23.35 -21.41
CA VAL A 571 26.74 -23.84 -21.83
C VAL A 571 25.68 -23.52 -20.75
N PHE A 572 25.96 -23.83 -19.48
CA PHE A 572 25.05 -23.64 -18.39
C PHE A 572 24.61 -22.17 -18.23
N TYR A 573 25.58 -21.25 -18.18
CA TYR A 573 25.28 -19.83 -18.03
C TYR A 573 24.63 -19.20 -19.26
N ASN A 574 24.96 -19.67 -20.49
CA ASN A 574 24.29 -19.21 -21.71
C ASN A 574 22.78 -19.49 -21.69
N TYR A 575 22.38 -20.68 -21.22
CA TYR A 575 20.96 -20.99 -21.07
C TYR A 575 20.29 -20.15 -19.96
N LEU A 576 20.96 -19.93 -18.83
CA LEU A 576 20.43 -19.08 -17.78
C LEU A 576 20.25 -17.63 -18.25
N GLU A 577 21.13 -17.15 -19.13
CA GLU A 577 21.02 -15.85 -19.79
C GLU A 577 19.79 -15.78 -20.70
N LYS A 578 19.60 -16.77 -21.55
CA LYS A 578 18.43 -16.86 -22.42
C LYS A 578 17.12 -16.93 -21.65
N LEU A 579 17.13 -17.52 -20.43
CA LEU A 579 16.01 -17.56 -19.51
C LEU A 579 15.77 -16.24 -18.76
N GLY A 580 16.58 -15.20 -18.98
CA GLY A 580 16.36 -13.85 -18.50
C GLY A 580 16.63 -13.63 -17.01
N PHE A 581 17.39 -14.52 -16.33
CA PHE A 581 17.49 -14.48 -14.86
C PHE A 581 18.25 -13.27 -14.28
N TRP A 582 19.02 -12.54 -15.07
CA TRP A 582 19.64 -11.28 -14.64
C TRP A 582 19.18 -10.05 -15.43
N GLN A 583 18.00 -10.16 -16.02
CA GLN A 583 17.37 -9.07 -16.73
C GLN A 583 15.98 -8.82 -16.14
N LEU A 584 15.48 -7.60 -16.29
CA LEU A 584 14.08 -7.30 -16.02
C LEU A 584 13.22 -8.09 -17.02
N THR A 585 12.08 -8.60 -16.57
CA THR A 585 11.10 -9.22 -17.47
C THR A 585 10.33 -8.17 -18.26
N ASN A 586 10.42 -6.90 -17.82
CA ASN A 586 9.64 -5.77 -18.32
C ASN A 586 8.13 -5.99 -18.21
N ILE A 587 7.69 -6.62 -17.11
CA ILE A 587 6.29 -6.66 -16.74
C ILE A 587 5.82 -5.23 -16.39
N GLU A 588 4.59 -4.91 -16.73
CA GLU A 588 4.04 -3.55 -16.60
C GLU A 588 3.62 -3.24 -15.16
N LEU A 589 4.57 -3.33 -14.24
CA LEU A 589 4.41 -3.01 -12.82
C LEU A 589 5.59 -2.21 -12.29
N ALA A 590 5.31 -1.26 -11.40
CA ALA A 590 6.36 -0.44 -10.81
C ALA A 590 7.27 -1.25 -9.88
N GLY A 591 8.55 -0.92 -9.90
CA GLY A 591 9.52 -1.41 -8.92
C GLY A 591 10.11 -2.79 -9.21
N GLU A 592 9.94 -3.36 -10.42
CA GLU A 592 10.56 -4.62 -10.79
C GLU A 592 12.07 -4.63 -10.52
N LYS A 593 12.58 -5.76 -10.06
CA LYS A 593 14.00 -6.00 -9.78
C LYS A 593 14.52 -7.17 -10.59
N GLU A 594 15.73 -7.02 -11.05
CA GLU A 594 16.47 -8.11 -11.69
C GLU A 594 17.01 -9.10 -10.64
N GLY A 595 17.18 -10.34 -11.05
CA GLY A 595 17.90 -11.35 -10.29
C GLY A 595 19.41 -11.10 -10.27
N SER A 596 20.14 -11.91 -9.52
CA SER A 596 21.60 -11.87 -9.47
C SER A 596 22.18 -13.26 -9.69
N ILE A 597 22.83 -13.43 -10.84
CA ILE A 597 23.58 -14.63 -11.19
C ILE A 597 24.98 -14.18 -11.67
N PRO A 598 26.07 -14.82 -11.23
CA PRO A 598 27.41 -14.44 -11.69
C PRO A 598 27.60 -14.73 -13.17
N LYS A 599 28.30 -13.85 -13.88
CA LYS A 599 28.71 -14.12 -15.26
C LYS A 599 29.65 -15.32 -15.31
N ALA A 600 29.58 -16.14 -16.36
CA ALA A 600 30.38 -17.34 -16.51
C ALA A 600 31.89 -17.12 -16.29
N SER A 601 32.43 -15.99 -16.76
CA SER A 601 33.85 -15.62 -16.64
C SER A 601 34.25 -15.28 -15.19
N LEU A 602 33.30 -14.80 -14.37
CA LEU A 602 33.55 -14.34 -13.01
C LEU A 602 33.20 -15.38 -11.93
N ALA A 603 32.42 -16.41 -12.29
CA ALA A 603 31.97 -17.44 -11.36
C ALA A 603 33.13 -18.33 -10.91
N TYR A 604 33.36 -18.42 -9.60
CA TYR A 604 34.24 -19.44 -9.02
C TYR A 604 33.66 -20.85 -9.22
N MET A 605 34.49 -21.88 -9.20
CA MET A 605 34.04 -23.28 -9.40
C MET A 605 32.99 -23.69 -8.35
N THR A 606 33.22 -23.36 -7.09
CA THR A 606 32.26 -23.63 -6.02
C THR A 606 30.93 -22.91 -6.23
N GLN A 607 30.95 -21.67 -6.72
CA GLN A 607 29.74 -20.90 -7.04
C GLN A 607 28.98 -21.54 -8.22
N PHE A 608 29.70 -21.90 -9.28
CA PHE A 608 29.12 -22.58 -10.44
C PHE A 608 28.36 -23.85 -10.03
N PHE A 609 28.97 -24.70 -9.16
CA PHE A 609 28.31 -25.92 -8.71
C PHE A 609 27.13 -25.64 -7.77
N ASN A 610 27.19 -24.62 -6.92
CA ASN A 610 26.08 -24.22 -6.07
C ASN A 610 24.89 -23.65 -6.88
N ASN A 611 25.18 -22.95 -7.95
CA ASN A 611 24.14 -22.40 -8.84
C ASN A 611 23.29 -23.52 -9.49
N ALA A 612 23.87 -24.71 -9.69
CA ALA A 612 23.16 -25.87 -10.25
C ALA A 612 21.96 -26.33 -9.42
N PHE A 613 21.91 -25.98 -8.13
CA PHE A 613 20.81 -26.33 -7.23
C PHE A 613 20.23 -25.12 -6.48
N GLY A 614 20.44 -23.92 -7.01
CA GLY A 614 19.75 -22.71 -6.60
C GLY A 614 20.29 -22.01 -5.36
N GLN A 615 21.55 -22.22 -5.03
CA GLN A 615 22.27 -21.45 -4.01
C GLN A 615 23.24 -20.44 -4.65
N TRP A 616 23.43 -19.30 -3.98
CA TRP A 616 24.28 -18.18 -4.45
C TRP A 616 23.79 -17.54 -5.75
N VAL A 617 22.51 -17.69 -6.04
CA VAL A 617 21.78 -17.03 -7.11
C VAL A 617 20.51 -16.46 -6.53
N SER A 618 20.06 -15.33 -7.05
CA SER A 618 18.76 -14.79 -6.66
C SER A 618 17.91 -14.48 -7.88
N MET A 619 16.62 -14.75 -7.78
CA MET A 619 15.61 -14.59 -8.83
C MET A 619 14.30 -14.15 -8.23
N THR A 620 13.50 -13.41 -8.98
CA THR A 620 12.14 -13.07 -8.59
C THR A 620 11.15 -14.18 -8.98
N ASN A 621 9.97 -14.22 -8.37
CA ASN A 621 8.93 -15.20 -8.73
C ASN A 621 8.51 -15.08 -10.19
N ILE A 622 8.42 -13.85 -10.74
CA ILE A 622 8.03 -13.66 -12.14
C ILE A 622 9.09 -14.22 -13.10
N GLN A 623 10.39 -14.02 -12.83
CA GLN A 623 11.46 -14.61 -13.62
C GLN A 623 11.40 -16.14 -13.60
N LEU A 624 11.18 -16.72 -12.41
CA LEU A 624 11.02 -18.16 -12.24
C LEU A 624 9.77 -18.69 -12.98
N ALA A 625 8.63 -18.01 -12.87
CA ALA A 625 7.39 -18.44 -13.52
C ALA A 625 7.52 -18.47 -15.05
N SER A 626 8.07 -17.40 -15.64
CA SER A 626 8.31 -17.32 -17.08
C SER A 626 9.29 -18.37 -17.57
N ALA A 627 10.37 -18.62 -16.80
CA ALA A 627 11.34 -19.67 -17.13
C ALA A 627 10.75 -21.08 -16.97
N TYR A 628 9.92 -21.32 -15.94
CA TYR A 628 9.21 -22.60 -15.78
C TYR A 628 8.20 -22.86 -16.89
N ALA A 629 7.49 -21.83 -17.36
CA ALA A 629 6.62 -21.95 -18.52
C ALA A 629 7.39 -22.48 -19.75
N ALA A 630 8.60 -21.98 -19.97
CA ALA A 630 9.44 -22.45 -21.08
C ALA A 630 9.89 -23.93 -20.96
N LEU A 631 9.93 -24.49 -19.75
CA LEU A 631 10.22 -25.93 -19.56
C LEU A 631 9.08 -26.86 -19.98
N VAL A 632 7.85 -26.33 -20.17
CA VAL A 632 6.66 -27.17 -20.36
C VAL A 632 5.79 -26.80 -21.57
N ASN A 633 6.01 -25.64 -22.19
CA ASN A 633 5.19 -25.11 -23.31
C ASN A 633 5.78 -25.33 -24.70
N GLY A 634 6.66 -26.31 -24.90
CA GLY A 634 7.36 -26.54 -26.16
C GLY A 634 8.66 -25.75 -26.28
N GLY A 635 9.16 -25.18 -25.19
CA GLY A 635 10.47 -24.52 -25.09
C GLY A 635 10.47 -23.02 -25.34
N TYR A 636 9.32 -22.36 -25.29
CA TYR A 636 9.19 -20.94 -25.59
C TYR A 636 9.21 -20.10 -24.29
N TYR A 637 10.25 -19.31 -24.11
CA TYR A 637 10.21 -18.24 -23.12
C TYR A 637 9.34 -17.10 -23.64
N ARG A 638 8.31 -16.72 -22.91
CA ARG A 638 7.43 -15.62 -23.24
C ARG A 638 7.63 -14.50 -22.23
N GLN A 639 7.68 -13.29 -22.75
CA GLN A 639 7.68 -12.11 -21.87
C GLN A 639 6.37 -12.08 -21.08
N PRO A 640 6.43 -12.05 -19.76
CA PRO A 640 5.19 -11.98 -18.96
C PRO A 640 4.51 -10.62 -19.12
N THR A 641 3.18 -10.64 -19.03
CA THR A 641 2.37 -9.42 -19.06
C THR A 641 1.24 -9.50 -18.07
N ILE A 642 0.87 -8.36 -17.51
CA ILE A 642 -0.31 -8.20 -16.65
C ILE A 642 -1.39 -7.35 -17.31
N ILE A 643 -1.08 -6.76 -18.47
CA ILE A 643 -2.00 -5.92 -19.24
C ILE A 643 -2.64 -6.74 -20.36
N GLN A 644 -3.95 -6.75 -20.39
CA GLN A 644 -4.70 -7.31 -21.52
C GLN A 644 -4.87 -6.27 -22.63
N ASN A 645 -5.36 -5.09 -22.29
CA ASN A 645 -5.47 -3.97 -23.21
C ASN A 645 -5.60 -2.64 -22.46
N ILE A 646 -5.34 -1.56 -23.17
CA ILE A 646 -5.58 -0.18 -22.71
C ILE A 646 -6.50 0.46 -23.73
N VAL A 647 -7.59 1.05 -23.25
CA VAL A 647 -8.63 1.66 -24.12
C VAL A 647 -8.54 3.17 -23.99
N ASP A 648 -8.28 3.83 -25.11
CA ASP A 648 -8.36 5.28 -25.22
C ASP A 648 -9.80 5.69 -25.50
N LYS A 649 -10.45 6.38 -24.55
CA LYS A 649 -11.84 6.80 -24.72
C LYS A 649 -12.03 7.93 -25.73
N LYS A 650 -11.00 8.69 -26.04
CA LYS A 650 -11.04 9.68 -27.11
C LYS A 650 -11.05 9.02 -28.48
N ASN A 651 -10.41 7.89 -28.59
CA ASN A 651 -10.37 7.08 -29.78
C ASN A 651 -10.52 5.59 -29.39
N PRO A 652 -11.76 5.10 -29.18
CA PRO A 652 -12.01 3.71 -28.76
C PRO A 652 -11.45 2.65 -29.72
N ASP A 653 -11.16 3.02 -30.96
CA ASP A 653 -10.52 2.14 -31.95
C ASP A 653 -9.02 2.02 -31.72
N ASN A 654 -8.42 2.91 -30.91
CA ASN A 654 -7.01 2.86 -30.53
C ASN A 654 -6.84 1.98 -29.30
N ILE A 655 -6.92 0.68 -29.48
CA ILE A 655 -6.71 -0.32 -28.44
C ILE A 655 -5.24 -0.71 -28.45
N TYR A 656 -4.53 -0.37 -27.38
CA TYR A 656 -3.20 -0.91 -27.16
C TYR A 656 -3.32 -2.37 -26.75
N THR A 657 -2.89 -3.27 -27.61
CA THR A 657 -2.72 -4.70 -27.27
C THR A 657 -1.24 -5.00 -27.20
N GLN A 658 -0.80 -5.52 -26.06
CA GLN A 658 0.61 -5.83 -25.90
C GLN A 658 1.06 -6.91 -26.90
N ARG A 659 2.23 -6.72 -27.52
CA ARG A 659 2.86 -7.75 -28.33
C ARG A 659 3.49 -8.81 -27.43
N ASN A 660 3.05 -10.04 -27.58
CA ASN A 660 3.60 -11.17 -26.85
C ASN A 660 4.97 -11.55 -27.49
N ASN A 661 6.04 -11.03 -26.92
CA ASN A 661 7.39 -11.38 -27.34
C ASN A 661 7.75 -12.77 -26.80
N PHE A 662 8.33 -13.61 -27.67
CA PHE A 662 8.77 -14.93 -27.27
C PHE A 662 10.08 -15.33 -27.93
N VAL A 663 10.84 -16.20 -27.24
CA VAL A 663 12.10 -16.76 -27.74
C VAL A 663 12.08 -18.27 -27.48
N LYS A 664 12.42 -19.06 -28.48
CA LYS A 664 12.56 -20.51 -28.30
C LYS A 664 13.91 -20.81 -27.64
N ILE A 665 13.89 -21.46 -26.49
CA ILE A 665 15.10 -21.79 -25.71
C ILE A 665 15.35 -23.30 -25.72
N PHE A 666 14.31 -24.10 -25.52
CA PHE A 666 14.43 -25.57 -25.45
C PHE A 666 13.81 -26.25 -26.67
N LYS A 667 14.32 -27.44 -27.00
CA LYS A 667 13.72 -28.34 -27.97
C LYS A 667 12.35 -28.83 -27.44
N GLN A 668 11.39 -29.10 -28.29
CA GLN A 668 10.09 -29.65 -27.90
C GLN A 668 10.25 -31.02 -27.19
N GLU A 669 11.14 -31.87 -27.70
CA GLU A 669 11.45 -33.16 -27.11
C GLU A 669 11.92 -33.04 -25.65
N THR A 670 12.76 -32.02 -25.36
CA THR A 670 13.22 -31.72 -24.00
C THR A 670 12.05 -31.40 -23.08
N THR A 671 11.11 -30.58 -23.55
CA THR A 671 9.94 -30.21 -22.74
C THR A 671 8.98 -31.38 -22.48
N GLU A 672 8.81 -32.30 -23.45
CA GLU A 672 8.02 -33.52 -23.26
C GLU A 672 8.63 -34.45 -22.19
N LYS A 673 9.96 -34.63 -22.22
CA LYS A 673 10.68 -35.39 -21.20
C LYS A 673 10.53 -34.74 -19.81
N LEU A 674 10.60 -33.41 -19.73
CA LEU A 674 10.43 -32.68 -18.48
C LEU A 674 9.00 -32.76 -17.93
N LYS A 675 7.97 -32.63 -18.79
CA LYS A 675 6.56 -32.81 -18.37
C LYS A 675 6.35 -34.18 -17.73
N SER A 676 6.86 -35.24 -18.37
CA SER A 676 6.80 -36.59 -17.85
C SER A 676 7.55 -36.72 -16.52
N ALA A 677 8.73 -36.13 -16.40
CA ALA A 677 9.49 -36.17 -15.14
C ALA A 677 8.81 -35.36 -14.01
N PHE A 678 8.23 -34.20 -14.27
CA PHE A 678 7.48 -33.44 -13.28
C PHE A 678 6.26 -34.22 -12.77
N HIS A 679 5.54 -34.88 -13.68
CA HIS A 679 4.42 -35.76 -13.29
C HIS A 679 4.90 -36.96 -12.47
N TYR A 680 5.99 -37.59 -12.88
CA TYR A 680 6.59 -38.70 -12.12
C TYR A 680 6.92 -38.26 -10.68
N ILE A 681 7.54 -37.08 -10.51
CA ILE A 681 7.89 -36.55 -9.18
C ILE A 681 6.64 -36.46 -8.29
N ILE A 682 5.58 -35.77 -8.75
CA ILE A 682 4.43 -35.50 -7.90
C ILE A 682 3.58 -36.74 -7.62
N SER A 683 3.56 -37.71 -8.54
CA SER A 683 2.75 -38.93 -8.41
C SER A 683 3.45 -40.03 -7.61
N THR A 684 4.76 -40.19 -7.74
CA THR A 684 5.50 -41.32 -7.17
C THR A 684 6.28 -41.00 -5.90
N ASN A 685 6.83 -39.80 -5.79
CA ASN A 685 7.61 -39.45 -4.59
C ASN A 685 6.68 -39.27 -3.38
N PRO A 686 6.85 -40.03 -2.29
CA PRO A 686 5.94 -39.99 -1.13
C PRO A 686 5.82 -38.59 -0.47
N GLY A 687 6.86 -37.74 -0.59
CA GLY A 687 6.84 -36.37 -0.06
C GLY A 687 5.84 -35.48 -0.80
N TYR A 688 5.62 -35.73 -2.09
CA TYR A 688 4.70 -34.96 -2.93
C TYR A 688 3.32 -35.60 -3.03
N SER A 689 3.26 -36.90 -3.26
CA SER A 689 2.04 -37.61 -3.63
C SER A 689 0.92 -37.46 -2.59
N LYS A 690 1.26 -37.48 -1.31
CA LYS A 690 0.28 -37.34 -0.21
C LYS A 690 -0.23 -35.90 -0.03
N LYS A 691 0.58 -34.91 -0.30
CA LYS A 691 0.32 -33.52 0.14
C LYS A 691 0.03 -32.55 -1.01
N SER A 692 0.52 -32.87 -2.20
CA SER A 692 0.46 -31.94 -3.35
C SER A 692 -0.20 -32.54 -4.57
N ASN A 693 -0.38 -33.87 -4.65
CA ASN A 693 -0.98 -34.53 -5.79
C ASN A 693 -2.52 -34.59 -5.69
N ILE A 694 -3.15 -34.63 -6.85
CA ILE A 694 -4.58 -34.93 -7.06
C ILE A 694 -4.61 -36.13 -8.02
N GLU A 695 -5.09 -37.26 -7.55
CA GLU A 695 -5.01 -38.53 -8.30
C GLU A 695 -5.75 -38.50 -9.65
N SER A 696 -6.83 -37.73 -9.74
CA SER A 696 -7.63 -37.56 -10.95
C SER A 696 -6.99 -36.59 -11.99
N ALA A 697 -5.85 -35.96 -11.68
CA ALA A 697 -5.24 -34.96 -12.53
C ALA A 697 -3.75 -35.24 -12.78
N LYS A 698 -3.28 -34.97 -13.99
CA LYS A 698 -1.86 -35.05 -14.32
C LYS A 698 -1.12 -33.76 -13.96
N LEU A 699 -0.84 -33.60 -12.68
CA LEU A 699 -0.05 -32.48 -12.18
C LEU A 699 1.45 -32.72 -12.33
N GLY A 700 2.23 -31.65 -12.22
CA GLY A 700 3.69 -31.69 -12.13
C GLY A 700 4.20 -30.79 -11.03
N ALA A 701 5.36 -31.09 -10.46
CA ALA A 701 5.91 -30.22 -9.43
C ALA A 701 7.41 -30.37 -9.22
N LYS A 702 8.01 -29.29 -8.69
CA LYS A 702 9.32 -29.29 -8.05
C LYS A 702 9.32 -28.38 -6.83
N SER A 703 9.78 -28.89 -5.72
CA SER A 703 9.91 -28.14 -4.48
C SER A 703 11.33 -27.63 -4.25
N GLY A 704 11.44 -26.62 -3.40
CA GLY A 704 12.69 -26.13 -2.89
C GLY A 704 12.59 -25.71 -1.43
N THR A 705 13.68 -25.80 -0.73
CA THR A 705 13.89 -25.21 0.59
C THR A 705 15.25 -24.55 0.55
N SER A 706 15.31 -23.25 0.72
CA SER A 706 16.56 -22.50 0.79
C SER A 706 16.78 -21.95 2.18
N GLN A 707 18.02 -21.88 2.61
CA GLN A 707 18.37 -21.26 3.88
C GLN A 707 18.44 -19.75 3.73
N VAL A 708 18.01 -19.04 4.75
CA VAL A 708 18.15 -17.58 4.80
C VAL A 708 19.56 -17.23 5.25
N ALA A 709 20.28 -16.47 4.43
CA ALA A 709 21.60 -15.98 4.79
C ALA A 709 21.51 -14.81 5.78
N PHE A 710 22.38 -14.82 6.79
CA PHE A 710 22.57 -13.73 7.71
C PHE A 710 24.05 -13.38 7.83
N ARG A 711 24.42 -12.14 7.53
CA ARG A 711 25.82 -11.66 7.55
C ARG A 711 26.77 -12.59 6.78
N GLY A 712 26.35 -13.00 5.60
CA GLY A 712 27.15 -13.85 4.73
C GLY A 712 27.25 -15.32 5.18
N ARG A 713 26.46 -15.76 6.16
CA ARG A 713 26.41 -17.15 6.63
C ARG A 713 24.99 -17.69 6.60
N TYR A 714 24.83 -18.90 6.12
CA TYR A 714 23.54 -19.60 6.21
C TYR A 714 23.26 -20.04 7.64
N ARG A 715 22.01 -19.90 8.04
CA ARG A 715 21.50 -20.42 9.32
C ARG A 715 20.49 -21.51 9.05
N GLY A 716 20.42 -22.48 9.93
CA GLY A 716 19.43 -23.56 9.91
C GLY A 716 18.47 -23.44 11.08
N GLY A 717 17.35 -24.16 10.99
CA GLY A 717 16.32 -24.21 12.00
C GLY A 717 15.03 -23.50 11.60
N GLU A 718 14.03 -23.57 12.46
CA GLU A 718 12.74 -22.94 12.25
C GLU A 718 12.90 -21.41 12.12
N GLY A 719 12.16 -20.82 11.18
CA GLY A 719 12.24 -19.38 10.88
C GLY A 719 13.52 -18.93 10.13
N TRP A 720 14.37 -19.87 9.66
CA TRP A 720 15.60 -19.59 8.91
C TRP A 720 15.61 -20.22 7.52
N THR A 721 14.45 -20.62 7.02
CA THR A 721 14.29 -21.19 5.69
C THR A 721 13.21 -20.45 4.89
N ASN A 722 13.32 -20.56 3.57
CA ASN A 722 12.27 -20.22 2.65
C ASN A 722 11.69 -21.52 2.10
N GLY A 723 10.38 -21.65 2.05
CA GLY A 723 9.69 -22.71 1.33
C GLY A 723 9.36 -22.25 -0.08
N THR A 724 9.77 -23.01 -1.10
CA THR A 724 9.45 -22.70 -2.50
C THR A 724 8.79 -23.90 -3.17
N PHE A 725 7.87 -23.63 -4.09
CA PHE A 725 7.20 -24.67 -4.86
C PHE A 725 6.86 -24.16 -6.25
N ALA A 726 7.28 -24.91 -7.26
CA ALA A 726 6.89 -24.70 -8.63
C ALA A 726 5.96 -25.83 -9.04
N GLY A 727 4.69 -25.53 -9.23
CA GLY A 727 3.66 -26.44 -9.65
C GLY A 727 3.25 -26.23 -11.10
N ILE A 728 2.87 -27.30 -11.78
CA ILE A 728 2.38 -27.30 -13.15
C ILE A 728 1.00 -27.92 -13.13
N VAL A 729 0.00 -27.20 -13.59
CA VAL A 729 -1.36 -27.70 -13.69
C VAL A 729 -1.55 -28.28 -15.08
N THR A 730 -1.97 -29.55 -15.15
CA THR A 730 -2.17 -30.34 -16.38
C THR A 730 -0.91 -30.52 -17.23
N THR A 731 -0.05 -31.51 -16.85
CA THR A 731 1.22 -31.74 -17.60
C THR A 731 1.04 -32.26 -19.04
N ASP A 732 -0.12 -32.80 -19.40
CA ASP A 732 -0.40 -33.23 -20.80
C ASP A 732 -0.56 -32.00 -21.70
N ASN A 733 -1.31 -31.00 -21.22
CA ASN A 733 -1.45 -29.70 -21.85
C ASN A 733 -1.24 -28.63 -20.78
N PRO A 734 -0.01 -28.25 -20.49
CA PRO A 734 0.28 -27.34 -19.38
C PRO A 734 -0.38 -25.98 -19.60
N LYS A 735 -1.36 -25.67 -18.75
CA LYS A 735 -2.07 -24.40 -18.84
C LYS A 735 -1.46 -23.35 -17.94
N TYR A 736 -1.15 -23.73 -16.70
CA TYR A 736 -0.61 -22.79 -15.70
C TYR A 736 0.62 -23.33 -15.00
N VAL A 737 1.55 -22.41 -14.76
CA VAL A 737 2.63 -22.55 -13.77
C VAL A 737 2.26 -21.76 -12.52
N VAL A 738 2.38 -22.39 -11.35
CA VAL A 738 2.10 -21.80 -10.04
C VAL A 738 3.40 -21.77 -9.25
N LEU A 739 3.92 -20.56 -8.99
CA LEU A 739 5.09 -20.35 -8.13
C LEU A 739 4.62 -19.88 -6.75
N ILE A 740 5.09 -20.57 -5.71
CA ILE A 740 4.80 -20.24 -4.32
C ILE A 740 6.12 -20.01 -3.60
N TRP A 741 6.21 -18.90 -2.90
CA TRP A 741 7.32 -18.57 -2.03
C TRP A 741 6.82 -18.15 -0.63
N ILE A 742 7.28 -18.87 0.37
CA ILE A 742 6.95 -18.63 1.78
C ILE A 742 8.23 -18.18 2.48
N ARG A 743 8.22 -16.97 2.96
CA ARG A 743 9.37 -16.39 3.66
C ARG A 743 9.33 -16.73 5.14
N ARG A 744 10.35 -17.42 5.60
CA ARG A 744 10.61 -17.71 7.02
C ARG A 744 9.42 -18.28 7.79
N PRO A 745 8.82 -19.40 7.36
CA PRO A 745 7.77 -20.06 8.15
C PRO A 745 8.35 -20.52 9.50
N ARG A 746 7.72 -20.13 10.61
CA ARG A 746 8.17 -20.43 11.96
C ARG A 746 7.53 -21.67 12.57
N SER A 747 6.36 -22.07 12.08
CA SER A 747 5.66 -23.25 12.56
C SER A 747 6.11 -24.53 11.88
N ASN A 748 6.66 -24.47 10.69
CA ASN A 748 7.17 -25.62 9.93
C ASN A 748 8.12 -25.16 8.82
N GLN A 749 9.32 -25.75 8.78
CA GLN A 749 10.36 -25.37 7.82
C GLN A 749 10.29 -26.16 6.49
N TRP A 750 9.48 -27.21 6.42
CA TRP A 750 9.47 -28.11 5.26
C TRP A 750 8.37 -27.77 4.26
N TRP A 751 8.75 -27.63 2.98
CA TRP A 751 7.83 -27.31 1.88
C TRP A 751 6.61 -28.25 1.81
N GLY A 752 6.79 -29.52 2.12
CA GLY A 752 5.71 -30.51 2.08
C GLY A 752 4.58 -30.23 3.07
N ASN A 753 4.84 -29.47 4.14
CA ASN A 753 3.84 -29.05 5.12
C ASN A 753 3.45 -27.58 4.96
N THR A 754 4.03 -26.86 3.99
CA THR A 754 3.82 -25.44 3.77
C THR A 754 3.33 -25.16 2.35
N ALA A 755 4.21 -25.03 1.36
CA ALA A 755 3.87 -24.65 0.00
C ALA A 755 3.12 -25.74 -0.80
N GLY A 756 3.38 -27.03 -0.53
CA GLY A 756 2.74 -28.15 -1.23
C GLY A 756 1.21 -28.21 -1.05
N PRO A 757 0.68 -28.12 0.18
CA PRO A 757 -0.77 -28.07 0.41
C PRO A 757 -1.44 -26.84 -0.22
N ILE A 758 -0.77 -25.69 -0.24
CA ILE A 758 -1.30 -24.48 -0.92
C ILE A 758 -1.44 -24.75 -2.42
N PHE A 759 -0.39 -25.32 -3.05
CA PHE A 759 -0.45 -25.69 -4.47
C PHE A 759 -1.62 -26.63 -4.75
N LYS A 760 -1.82 -27.65 -3.92
CA LYS A 760 -2.92 -28.62 -4.11
C LYS A 760 -4.28 -27.93 -4.15
N GLN A 761 -4.54 -26.99 -3.26
CA GLN A 761 -5.81 -26.24 -3.20
C GLN A 761 -5.97 -25.34 -4.42
N ILE A 762 -4.90 -24.63 -4.85
CA ILE A 762 -4.93 -23.82 -6.06
C ILE A 762 -5.19 -24.67 -7.31
N ALA A 763 -4.48 -25.81 -7.45
CA ALA A 763 -4.68 -26.72 -8.57
C ALA A 763 -6.10 -27.31 -8.58
N GLN A 764 -6.65 -27.67 -7.41
CA GLN A 764 -8.02 -28.15 -7.29
C GLN A 764 -9.03 -27.09 -7.73
N TYR A 765 -8.80 -25.82 -7.34
CA TYR A 765 -9.64 -24.71 -7.78
C TYR A 765 -9.61 -24.57 -9.31
N ILE A 766 -8.42 -24.51 -9.89
CA ILE A 766 -8.24 -24.37 -11.36
C ILE A 766 -8.95 -25.52 -12.10
N LEU A 767 -8.77 -26.76 -11.63
CA LEU A 767 -9.37 -27.94 -12.26
C LEU A 767 -10.91 -27.99 -12.13
N ASN A 768 -11.45 -27.51 -11.01
CA ASN A 768 -12.90 -27.50 -10.76
C ASN A 768 -13.62 -26.45 -11.59
N TYR A 769 -12.97 -25.37 -11.95
CA TYR A 769 -13.59 -24.24 -12.63
C TYR A 769 -13.21 -24.15 -14.11
N ASP A 770 -12.51 -25.16 -14.63
CA ASP A 770 -12.10 -25.23 -16.05
C ASP A 770 -11.36 -23.97 -16.54
N LEU A 771 -10.58 -23.40 -15.62
CA LEU A 771 -9.81 -22.19 -15.89
C LEU A 771 -8.61 -22.44 -16.81
#